data_6831b91e81d2a3d593dc22702bb2b263
#
_entry.id   6831b91e81d2a3d593dc22702bb2b263
#
_cell.length_a   1.000
_cell.length_b   1.000
_cell.length_c   1.000
_cell.angle_alpha   90.00
_cell.angle_beta   90.00
_cell.angle_gamma   90.00
#
_symmetry.space_group_name_H-M   'P 1'
#
loop_
_entity.id
_entity.type
_entity.pdbx_description
1 polymer ?
#
loop_
_entity_poly.entity_id
_entity_poly.type
_entity_poly.pdbx_seq_one_letter_code
_entity_poly.pdbx_strand_id
1 'polypeptide(L)'
;VSTAIASETSSLLERPHPATSGADADAAATTSATALKLSTALRVQIVATLVGGTLLLCSLAAGWFWKQPFFAALPAAISVTLLATPLVAVAVKDLLAGKAGMNALVALAVIGAVASGKYQEAAAVAFFMIVSSLIEKRTAAGAEASIESLIRLAPTKASRITGDGEELVEATGLCPGDVVRVRPGDTIPADGVVERGASTVNQASVTGESIPAEKADGDEVFGGTINLTGVLDVQVTKAGADTLLGRVKDLILQAERTRTPIMRLVDQYAAWYTPTILMLVGVVLFFALKSDPDTAFNRAIAMLVIACPSALILATPTAMVAALSAAARLGVLVKSVATLEAARNLTAIVFDKTGTVTSGVLTVTRLAPSEDVEPGDLLRLAAAAEQSSRHPVARAVTEMARRARVDLPQAMRFEEVAGRGVVAMFDDGDTILVGRASWLAEAAPEPHEIDTAALDAIQSSTEAEGLSVLHVVRNGRHIGWIGLEDNARPEAAGAVDRLKSMGISRLVLLTGDRASVAKRVAGQMHFDDFKADVLPHEKLEMVDALKAAGHRVAVIGDGVNDAPALAAGDVSIAMGAAGSDVAIHSATIALLNSNLDRIPFLIDLSRKTIAVIRQNMVIGGLFIIAFVALAGAGYVSPVMAALLHVVSGLAVVFNSARLVRCGEQLEQAEAAAAQQAG
;
A
#
# COMPACT_ATOMS: atom_id res chain seq x y z
N VAL A 1 9.15 -13.28 57.01
CA VAL A 1 8.64 -12.64 55.76
C VAL A 1 9.43 -13.19 54.56
N SER A 2 9.46 -14.49 54.41
CA SER A 2 10.14 -15.11 53.24
C SER A 2 9.64 -16.53 52.98
N THR A 3 8.33 -16.78 53.05
CA THR A 3 7.75 -18.10 52.74
C THR A 3 6.30 -18.02 52.22
N ALA A 4 5.90 -16.94 51.57
CA ALA A 4 4.52 -16.75 51.08
C ALA A 4 4.40 -16.32 49.59
N ILE A 5 5.43 -16.53 48.73
CA ILE A 5 5.39 -16.18 47.30
C ILE A 5 5.59 -17.40 46.37
N ALA A 6 5.62 -18.61 46.89
CA ALA A 6 5.89 -19.80 46.09
C ALA A 6 4.66 -20.69 45.81
N SER A 7 3.41 -20.27 46.14
CA SER A 7 2.21 -21.10 45.93
C SER A 7 1.13 -20.52 45.00
N GLU A 8 1.34 -19.37 44.36
CA GLU A 8 0.36 -18.76 43.45
C GLU A 8 0.71 -18.76 41.96
N THR A 9 1.83 -19.35 41.55
CA THR A 9 2.24 -19.40 40.14
C THR A 9 1.94 -20.74 39.41
N SER A 10 1.26 -21.69 40.07
CA SER A 10 0.95 -22.98 39.49
C SER A 10 -0.52 -23.17 39.04
N SER A 11 -1.38 -22.15 39.15
CA SER A 11 -2.81 -22.26 38.80
C SER A 11 -3.25 -21.41 37.59
N LEU A 12 -2.33 -20.88 36.80
CA LEU A 12 -2.63 -20.05 35.63
C LEU A 12 -2.40 -20.72 34.27
N LEU A 13 -2.15 -22.02 34.24
CA LEU A 13 -1.86 -22.78 33.00
C LEU A 13 -2.98 -23.72 32.53
N GLU A 14 -4.16 -23.71 33.17
CA GLU A 14 -5.33 -24.45 32.66
C GLU A 14 -6.58 -23.56 32.71
N ARG A 15 -6.72 -22.68 31.72
CA ARG A 15 -8.04 -22.17 31.33
C ARG A 15 -8.31 -22.62 29.90
N PRO A 16 -9.43 -23.36 29.66
CA PRO A 16 -9.88 -23.65 28.32
C PRO A 16 -10.23 -22.32 27.64
N HIS A 17 -9.85 -22.17 26.34
CA HIS A 17 -10.27 -21.07 25.50
C HIS A 17 -11.79 -20.90 25.60
N PRO A 18 -12.33 -19.69 25.81
CA PRO A 18 -13.76 -19.48 25.69
C PRO A 18 -14.13 -19.68 24.21
N ALA A 19 -15.11 -20.56 24.00
CA ALA A 19 -15.82 -20.67 22.74
C ALA A 19 -16.17 -19.25 22.25
N THR A 20 -15.96 -19.00 20.97
CA THR A 20 -16.33 -17.77 20.26
C THR A 20 -17.69 -17.29 20.77
N SER A 21 -17.68 -16.16 21.44
CA SER A 21 -18.90 -15.58 22.02
C SER A 21 -19.85 -15.23 20.89
N GLY A 22 -21.15 -15.44 21.10
CA GLY A 22 -22.21 -15.11 20.12
C GLY A 22 -22.22 -13.65 19.63
N ALA A 23 -21.36 -12.79 20.19
CA ALA A 23 -21.13 -11.42 19.74
C ALA A 23 -20.48 -11.31 18.36
N ASP A 24 -19.56 -12.24 18.01
CA ASP A 24 -18.89 -12.22 16.69
C ASP A 24 -19.82 -12.78 15.59
N ALA A 25 -20.64 -13.78 15.94
CA ALA A 25 -21.65 -14.29 15.02
C ALA A 25 -22.78 -13.26 14.79
N ASP A 26 -23.17 -12.50 15.80
CA ASP A 26 -24.15 -11.40 15.68
C ASP A 26 -23.56 -10.20 14.93
N ALA A 27 -22.27 -9.91 15.08
CA ALA A 27 -21.60 -8.86 14.31
C ALA A 27 -21.50 -9.23 12.80
N ALA A 28 -21.15 -10.48 12.49
CA ALA A 28 -21.10 -10.98 11.11
C ALA A 28 -22.49 -11.04 10.47
N ALA A 29 -23.50 -11.50 11.21
CA ALA A 29 -24.90 -11.52 10.79
C ALA A 29 -25.45 -10.10 10.58
N THR A 30 -25.08 -9.15 11.44
CA THR A 30 -25.47 -7.73 11.33
C THR A 30 -24.81 -7.07 10.12
N THR A 31 -23.53 -7.37 9.85
CA THR A 31 -22.79 -6.87 8.69
C THR A 31 -23.36 -7.44 7.38
N SER A 32 -23.66 -8.73 7.33
CA SER A 32 -24.30 -9.39 6.20
C SER A 32 -25.72 -8.85 5.93
N ALA A 33 -26.52 -8.66 6.98
CA ALA A 33 -27.87 -8.09 6.87
C ALA A 33 -27.83 -6.61 6.43
N THR A 34 -26.81 -5.86 6.84
CA THR A 34 -26.63 -4.46 6.44
C THR A 34 -26.19 -4.37 4.98
N ALA A 35 -25.28 -5.22 4.53
CA ALA A 35 -24.86 -5.31 3.13
C ALA A 35 -26.02 -5.73 2.21
N LEU A 36 -26.86 -6.68 2.64
CA LEU A 36 -28.05 -7.13 1.91
C LEU A 36 -29.10 -6.00 1.82
N LYS A 37 -29.30 -5.22 2.90
CA LYS A 37 -30.19 -4.05 2.90
C LYS A 37 -29.67 -2.93 2.01
N LEU A 38 -28.37 -2.70 1.97
CA LEU A 38 -27.76 -1.68 1.09
C LEU A 38 -27.91 -2.06 -0.39
N SER A 39 -27.73 -3.33 -0.74
CA SER A 39 -27.93 -3.84 -2.10
C SER A 39 -29.41 -3.77 -2.54
N THR A 40 -30.35 -4.05 -1.65
CA THR A 40 -31.78 -3.91 -1.91
C THR A 40 -32.22 -2.45 -2.07
N ALA A 41 -31.73 -1.55 -1.22
CA ALA A 41 -32.01 -0.12 -1.33
C ALA A 41 -31.48 0.47 -2.66
N LEU A 42 -30.28 0.09 -3.08
CA LEU A 42 -29.73 0.51 -4.37
C LEU A 42 -30.53 -0.03 -5.55
N ARG A 43 -30.94 -1.30 -5.51
CA ARG A 43 -31.82 -1.89 -6.55
C ARG A 43 -33.15 -1.17 -6.67
N VAL A 44 -33.79 -0.86 -5.53
CA VAL A 44 -35.05 -0.09 -5.50
C VAL A 44 -34.80 1.30 -6.09
N GLN A 45 -33.75 1.97 -5.76
CA GLN A 45 -33.39 3.30 -6.30
C GLN A 45 -33.18 3.26 -7.81
N ILE A 46 -32.48 2.25 -8.34
CA ILE A 46 -32.26 2.07 -9.79
C ILE A 46 -33.62 1.83 -10.50
N VAL A 47 -34.45 0.93 -9.99
CA VAL A 47 -35.75 0.64 -10.57
C VAL A 47 -36.66 1.90 -10.55
N ALA A 48 -36.70 2.61 -9.42
CA ALA A 48 -37.45 3.86 -9.31
C ALA A 48 -36.95 4.92 -10.31
N THR A 49 -35.66 5.00 -10.54
CA THR A 49 -35.04 5.92 -11.52
C THR A 49 -35.40 5.54 -12.95
N LEU A 50 -35.37 4.27 -13.30
CA LEU A 50 -35.80 3.80 -14.64
C LEU A 50 -37.26 4.03 -14.89
N VAL A 51 -38.14 3.67 -13.93
CA VAL A 51 -39.59 3.90 -14.05
C VAL A 51 -39.91 5.39 -14.10
N GLY A 52 -39.33 6.19 -13.20
CA GLY A 52 -39.52 7.64 -13.19
C GLY A 52 -39.02 8.30 -14.48
N GLY A 53 -37.86 7.89 -14.99
CA GLY A 53 -37.31 8.36 -16.26
C GLY A 53 -38.20 8.01 -17.46
N THR A 54 -38.71 6.78 -17.50
CA THR A 54 -39.66 6.37 -18.54
C THR A 54 -40.95 7.20 -18.50
N LEU A 55 -41.51 7.44 -17.29
CA LEU A 55 -42.69 8.30 -17.12
C LEU A 55 -42.41 9.75 -17.55
N LEU A 56 -41.22 10.27 -17.28
CA LEU A 56 -40.80 11.59 -17.76
C LEU A 56 -40.74 11.63 -19.28
N LEU A 57 -40.16 10.62 -19.95
CA LEU A 57 -40.16 10.53 -21.41
C LEU A 57 -41.53 10.42 -21.98
N CYS A 58 -42.45 9.63 -21.37
CA CYS A 58 -43.83 9.56 -21.74
C CYS A 58 -44.55 10.92 -21.59
N SER A 59 -44.24 11.66 -20.54
CA SER A 59 -44.79 13.02 -20.33
C SER A 59 -44.33 13.98 -21.43
N LEU A 60 -43.04 13.97 -21.78
CA LEU A 60 -42.50 14.80 -22.85
C LEU A 60 -43.11 14.43 -24.21
N ALA A 61 -43.21 13.15 -24.52
CA ALA A 61 -43.87 12.66 -25.72
C ALA A 61 -45.34 13.04 -25.77
N ALA A 62 -46.07 12.90 -24.67
CA ALA A 62 -47.49 13.30 -24.57
C ALA A 62 -47.68 14.80 -24.82
N GLY A 63 -46.80 15.65 -24.27
CA GLY A 63 -46.82 17.09 -24.52
C GLY A 63 -46.55 17.45 -26.00
N TRP A 64 -45.69 16.67 -26.66
CA TRP A 64 -45.38 16.87 -28.10
C TRP A 64 -46.54 16.44 -29.02
N PHE A 65 -47.04 15.19 -28.80
CA PHE A 65 -48.03 14.59 -29.70
C PHE A 65 -49.46 15.08 -29.47
N TRP A 66 -49.94 15.15 -28.21
CA TRP A 66 -51.32 15.48 -27.91
C TRP A 66 -51.59 16.95 -27.63
N LYS A 67 -50.56 17.78 -27.36
CA LYS A 67 -50.59 19.21 -27.06
C LYS A 67 -51.62 19.60 -25.95
N GLN A 68 -52.11 18.62 -25.18
CA GLN A 68 -53.01 18.86 -24.06
C GLN A 68 -52.25 18.76 -22.72
N PRO A 69 -52.27 19.79 -21.89
CA PRO A 69 -51.46 19.86 -20.68
C PRO A 69 -51.75 18.72 -19.68
N PHE A 70 -52.98 18.21 -19.63
CA PHE A 70 -53.35 17.15 -18.70
C PHE A 70 -52.61 15.83 -18.97
N PHE A 71 -52.47 15.41 -20.22
CA PHE A 71 -51.82 14.16 -20.57
C PHE A 71 -50.28 14.21 -20.36
N ALA A 72 -49.72 15.40 -20.36
CA ALA A 72 -48.32 15.61 -20.03
C ALA A 72 -48.08 15.74 -18.51
N ALA A 73 -49.00 16.41 -17.80
CA ALA A 73 -48.83 16.70 -16.37
C ALA A 73 -48.97 15.46 -15.47
N LEU A 74 -49.87 14.51 -15.79
CA LEU A 74 -50.12 13.35 -14.94
C LEU A 74 -48.88 12.40 -14.87
N PRO A 75 -48.27 11.96 -15.98
CA PRO A 75 -47.05 11.16 -15.92
C PRO A 75 -45.87 11.92 -15.30
N ALA A 76 -45.80 13.24 -15.50
CA ALA A 76 -44.77 14.07 -14.85
C ALA A 76 -44.94 14.12 -13.34
N ALA A 77 -46.18 14.28 -12.85
CA ALA A 77 -46.48 14.30 -11.41
C ALA A 77 -46.15 12.96 -10.73
N ILE A 78 -46.45 11.83 -11.37
CA ILE A 78 -46.06 10.51 -10.88
C ILE A 78 -44.54 10.35 -10.91
N SER A 79 -43.89 10.77 -12.02
CA SER A 79 -42.43 10.72 -12.16
C SER A 79 -41.71 11.52 -11.06
N VAL A 80 -42.15 12.78 -10.84
CA VAL A 80 -41.50 13.62 -9.82
C VAL A 80 -41.71 13.05 -8.41
N THR A 81 -42.86 12.47 -8.11
CA THR A 81 -43.12 11.85 -6.81
C THR A 81 -42.17 10.67 -6.57
N LEU A 82 -42.01 9.80 -7.56
CA LEU A 82 -41.06 8.67 -7.48
C LEU A 82 -39.63 9.11 -7.34
N LEU A 83 -39.19 10.10 -8.11
CA LEU A 83 -37.81 10.55 -8.17
C LEU A 83 -37.46 11.51 -7.03
N ALA A 84 -38.37 12.41 -6.61
CA ALA A 84 -38.08 13.38 -5.57
C ALA A 84 -38.11 12.79 -4.16
N THR A 85 -38.92 11.75 -3.92
CA THR A 85 -39.07 11.15 -2.58
C THR A 85 -37.73 10.77 -1.94
N PRO A 86 -36.81 10.03 -2.59
CA PRO A 86 -35.52 9.68 -1.99
C PRO A 86 -34.61 10.91 -1.77
N LEU A 87 -34.65 11.92 -2.64
CA LEU A 87 -33.90 13.16 -2.50
C LEU A 87 -34.37 13.98 -1.31
N VAL A 88 -35.64 14.17 -1.19
CA VAL A 88 -36.26 14.94 -0.10
C VAL A 88 -36.11 14.20 1.24
N ALA A 89 -36.24 12.88 1.27
CA ALA A 89 -36.04 12.08 2.48
C ALA A 89 -34.62 12.21 3.03
N VAL A 90 -33.61 12.19 2.16
CA VAL A 90 -32.22 12.40 2.56
C VAL A 90 -32.02 13.84 3.06
N ALA A 91 -32.53 14.83 2.34
CA ALA A 91 -32.42 16.24 2.75
C ALA A 91 -33.10 16.53 4.10
N VAL A 92 -34.27 15.95 4.37
CA VAL A 92 -34.97 16.07 5.67
C VAL A 92 -34.15 15.38 6.78
N LYS A 93 -33.62 14.20 6.53
CA LYS A 93 -32.77 13.49 7.49
C LYS A 93 -31.49 14.30 7.84
N ASP A 94 -30.84 14.89 6.84
CA ASP A 94 -29.64 15.72 7.04
C ASP A 94 -29.99 16.98 7.85
N LEU A 95 -31.13 17.61 7.56
CA LEU A 95 -31.61 18.80 8.27
C LEU A 95 -31.96 18.50 9.73
N LEU A 96 -32.65 17.38 10.01
CA LEU A 96 -32.95 16.93 11.36
C LEU A 96 -31.70 16.57 12.17
N ALA A 97 -30.63 16.16 11.48
CA ALA A 97 -29.34 15.92 12.10
C ALA A 97 -28.50 17.21 12.31
N GLY A 98 -29.08 18.38 12.05
CA GLY A 98 -28.42 19.69 12.18
C GLY A 98 -27.36 19.95 11.09
N LYS A 99 -27.35 19.15 10.04
CA LYS A 99 -26.45 19.30 8.91
C LYS A 99 -27.21 19.99 7.78
N ALA A 100 -26.99 21.29 7.60
CA ALA A 100 -27.49 22.02 6.42
C ALA A 100 -26.73 21.54 5.17
N GLY A 101 -27.02 20.32 4.75
CA GLY A 101 -26.34 19.63 3.65
C GLY A 101 -26.77 20.18 2.30
N MET A 102 -25.99 19.85 1.30
CA MET A 102 -26.19 20.22 -0.12
C MET A 102 -27.47 19.61 -0.71
N ASN A 103 -27.92 18.46 -0.19
CA ASN A 103 -29.19 17.82 -0.56
C ASN A 103 -30.37 18.74 -0.31
N ALA A 104 -30.27 19.67 0.64
CA ALA A 104 -31.33 20.66 0.92
C ALA A 104 -31.55 21.64 -0.23
N LEU A 105 -30.47 22.08 -0.94
CA LEU A 105 -30.58 22.98 -2.10
C LEU A 105 -31.37 22.31 -3.24
N VAL A 106 -31.03 21.05 -3.53
CA VAL A 106 -31.68 20.25 -4.58
C VAL A 106 -33.15 19.95 -4.21
N ALA A 107 -33.38 19.52 -2.97
CA ALA A 107 -34.75 19.28 -2.48
C ALA A 107 -35.63 20.53 -2.57
N LEU A 108 -35.07 21.70 -2.17
CA LEU A 108 -35.76 22.97 -2.27
C LEU A 108 -36.05 23.36 -3.73
N ALA A 109 -35.09 23.10 -4.65
CA ALA A 109 -35.31 23.35 -6.08
C ALA A 109 -36.43 22.49 -6.65
N VAL A 110 -36.45 21.18 -6.32
CA VAL A 110 -37.55 20.27 -6.77
C VAL A 110 -38.91 20.65 -6.16
N ILE A 111 -38.96 20.95 -4.85
CA ILE A 111 -40.19 21.39 -4.18
C ILE A 111 -40.67 22.70 -4.79
N GLY A 112 -39.78 23.66 -5.04
CA GLY A 112 -40.11 24.94 -5.67
C GLY A 112 -40.67 24.76 -7.08
N ALA A 113 -40.10 23.85 -7.89
CA ALA A 113 -40.62 23.54 -9.22
C ALA A 113 -41.99 22.88 -9.18
N VAL A 114 -42.23 21.93 -8.25
CA VAL A 114 -43.54 21.31 -8.03
C VAL A 114 -44.59 22.35 -7.57
N ALA A 115 -44.25 23.22 -6.61
CA ALA A 115 -45.10 24.27 -6.12
C ALA A 115 -45.48 25.29 -7.20
N SER A 116 -44.59 25.49 -8.20
CA SER A 116 -44.85 26.34 -9.36
C SER A 116 -45.64 25.64 -10.48
N GLY A 117 -46.13 24.41 -10.26
CA GLY A 117 -46.86 23.61 -11.25
C GLY A 117 -46.02 23.05 -12.40
N LYS A 118 -44.67 23.13 -12.32
CA LYS A 118 -43.75 22.75 -13.38
C LYS A 118 -43.26 21.30 -13.19
N TYR A 119 -44.19 20.34 -13.25
CA TYR A 119 -43.93 18.93 -12.94
C TYR A 119 -42.87 18.29 -13.86
N GLN A 120 -42.86 18.65 -15.16
CA GLN A 120 -41.89 18.11 -16.10
C GLN A 120 -40.45 18.57 -15.78
N GLU A 121 -40.29 19.86 -15.47
CA GLU A 121 -38.99 20.42 -15.07
C GLU A 121 -38.52 19.83 -13.74
N ALA A 122 -39.45 19.70 -12.75
CA ALA A 122 -39.16 19.08 -11.47
C ALA A 122 -38.72 17.61 -11.60
N ALA A 123 -39.43 16.85 -12.46
CA ALA A 123 -39.10 15.45 -12.72
C ALA A 123 -37.72 15.32 -13.43
N ALA A 124 -37.42 16.18 -14.40
CA ALA A 124 -36.13 16.19 -15.10
C ALA A 124 -34.98 16.55 -14.16
N VAL A 125 -35.13 17.56 -13.32
CA VAL A 125 -34.17 17.93 -12.30
C VAL A 125 -33.93 16.75 -11.35
N ALA A 126 -34.99 16.17 -10.79
CA ALA A 126 -34.87 15.02 -9.89
C ALA A 126 -34.17 13.82 -10.56
N PHE A 127 -34.53 13.52 -11.82
CA PHE A 127 -33.91 12.46 -12.60
C PHE A 127 -32.42 12.66 -12.76
N PHE A 128 -31.95 13.81 -13.27
CA PHE A 128 -30.54 14.09 -13.46
C PHE A 128 -29.77 14.11 -12.13
N MET A 129 -30.38 14.59 -11.05
CA MET A 129 -29.76 14.60 -9.74
C MET A 129 -29.56 13.19 -9.17
N ILE A 130 -30.57 12.30 -9.36
CA ILE A 130 -30.41 10.90 -8.95
C ILE A 130 -29.35 10.20 -9.82
N VAL A 131 -29.35 10.43 -11.12
CA VAL A 131 -28.32 9.88 -12.04
C VAL A 131 -26.95 10.34 -11.60
N SER A 132 -26.76 11.65 -11.28
CA SER A 132 -25.51 12.16 -10.71
C SER A 132 -25.11 11.40 -9.45
N SER A 133 -26.02 11.27 -8.49
CA SER A 133 -25.78 10.54 -7.23
C SER A 133 -25.45 9.06 -7.44
N LEU A 134 -26.08 8.40 -8.42
CA LEU A 134 -25.77 7.00 -8.77
C LEU A 134 -24.38 6.87 -9.40
N ILE A 135 -24.01 7.79 -10.30
CA ILE A 135 -22.67 7.84 -10.90
C ILE A 135 -21.64 8.08 -9.79
N GLU A 136 -21.87 9.02 -8.90
CA GLU A 136 -21.01 9.34 -7.77
C GLU A 136 -20.77 8.12 -6.88
N LYS A 137 -21.86 7.46 -6.45
CA LYS A 137 -21.79 6.24 -5.62
C LYS A 137 -21.09 5.10 -6.35
N ARG A 138 -21.37 4.92 -7.65
CA ARG A 138 -20.75 3.85 -8.43
C ARG A 138 -19.28 4.12 -8.71
N THR A 139 -18.88 5.37 -8.87
CA THR A 139 -17.48 5.74 -9.06
C THR A 139 -16.67 5.54 -7.77
N ALA A 140 -17.23 5.95 -6.63
CA ALA A 140 -16.66 5.66 -5.33
C ALA A 140 -16.53 4.13 -5.10
N ALA A 141 -17.61 3.38 -5.34
CA ALA A 141 -17.58 1.92 -5.24
C ALA A 141 -16.70 1.23 -6.31
N GLY A 142 -16.56 1.81 -7.51
CA GLY A 142 -15.67 1.29 -8.57
C GLY A 142 -14.18 1.43 -8.21
N ALA A 143 -13.86 2.46 -7.47
CA ALA A 143 -12.54 2.66 -6.92
C ALA A 143 -12.25 1.64 -5.80
N GLU A 144 -13.21 1.37 -4.91
CA GLU A 144 -13.16 0.24 -3.96
C GLU A 144 -13.05 -1.10 -4.69
N ALA A 145 -13.78 -1.31 -5.79
CA ALA A 145 -13.73 -2.54 -6.58
C ALA A 145 -12.40 -2.76 -7.31
N SER A 146 -11.66 -1.72 -7.67
CA SER A 146 -10.29 -1.85 -8.19
C SER A 146 -9.34 -2.37 -7.12
N ILE A 147 -9.54 -1.98 -5.88
CA ILE A 147 -8.86 -2.51 -4.71
C ILE A 147 -9.35 -3.96 -4.44
N GLU A 148 -10.66 -4.20 -4.52
CA GLU A 148 -11.25 -5.53 -4.36
C GLU A 148 -10.84 -6.50 -5.47
N SER A 149 -10.50 -6.04 -6.68
CA SER A 149 -9.98 -6.89 -7.76
C SER A 149 -8.59 -7.44 -7.46
N LEU A 150 -7.76 -6.69 -6.72
CA LEU A 150 -6.49 -7.19 -6.17
C LEU A 150 -6.73 -8.29 -5.12
N ILE A 151 -7.89 -8.25 -4.44
CA ILE A 151 -8.28 -9.20 -3.39
C ILE A 151 -8.94 -10.47 -3.96
N ARG A 152 -9.63 -10.38 -5.11
CA ARG A 152 -10.25 -11.53 -5.79
C ARG A 152 -9.25 -12.55 -6.33
N LEU A 153 -7.95 -12.29 -6.18
CA LEU A 153 -6.89 -13.23 -6.53
C LEU A 153 -6.79 -14.41 -5.55
N ALA A 154 -7.34 -14.30 -4.33
CA ALA A 154 -7.40 -15.42 -3.42
C ALA A 154 -8.49 -16.41 -3.85
N PRO A 155 -8.18 -17.71 -3.99
CA PRO A 155 -9.17 -18.72 -4.35
C PRO A 155 -10.19 -18.90 -3.22
N THR A 156 -11.42 -19.22 -3.58
CA THR A 156 -12.47 -19.50 -2.60
C THR A 156 -12.36 -20.89 -1.99
N LYS A 157 -11.64 -21.82 -2.65
CA LYS A 157 -11.49 -23.21 -2.24
C LYS A 157 -10.04 -23.65 -2.22
N ALA A 158 -9.70 -24.59 -1.37
CA ALA A 158 -8.37 -25.16 -1.20
C ALA A 158 -8.45 -26.69 -1.07
N SER A 159 -7.44 -27.40 -1.59
CA SER A 159 -7.28 -28.85 -1.41
C SER A 159 -6.44 -29.12 -0.15
N ARG A 160 -7.11 -29.39 0.98
CA ARG A 160 -6.43 -29.72 2.24
C ARG A 160 -6.03 -31.18 2.25
N ILE A 161 -4.80 -31.46 2.68
CA ILE A 161 -4.29 -32.82 2.87
C ILE A 161 -4.68 -33.31 4.28
N THR A 162 -5.34 -34.44 4.34
CA THR A 162 -5.70 -35.14 5.59
C THR A 162 -5.13 -36.54 5.59
N GLY A 163 -5.15 -37.22 6.73
CA GLY A 163 -4.67 -38.63 6.82
C GLY A 163 -5.38 -39.61 5.87
N ASP A 164 -6.61 -39.26 5.44
CA ASP A 164 -7.45 -40.08 4.57
C ASP A 164 -7.40 -39.65 3.08
N GLY A 165 -6.64 -38.61 2.74
CA GLY A 165 -6.51 -38.11 1.37
C GLY A 165 -6.66 -36.58 1.24
N GLU A 166 -7.10 -36.13 0.06
CA GLU A 166 -7.33 -34.69 -0.21
C GLU A 166 -8.81 -34.35 -0.01
N GLU A 167 -9.08 -33.28 0.73
CA GLU A 167 -10.40 -32.72 0.98
C GLU A 167 -10.50 -31.30 0.40
N LEU A 168 -11.57 -31.02 -0.37
CA LEU A 168 -11.82 -29.67 -0.87
C LEU A 168 -12.57 -28.85 0.20
N VAL A 169 -11.93 -27.84 0.75
CA VAL A 169 -12.47 -26.96 1.80
C VAL A 169 -12.59 -25.51 1.30
N GLU A 170 -13.42 -24.71 1.94
CA GLU A 170 -13.44 -23.24 1.72
C GLU A 170 -12.12 -22.66 2.25
N ALA A 171 -11.46 -21.80 1.45
CA ALA A 171 -10.17 -21.21 1.83
C ALA A 171 -10.23 -20.39 3.13
N THR A 172 -11.40 -19.80 3.42
CA THR A 172 -11.67 -19.09 4.69
C THR A 172 -11.76 -19.99 5.90
N GLY A 173 -11.91 -21.32 5.70
CA GLY A 173 -11.96 -22.33 6.76
C GLY A 173 -10.60 -22.96 7.08
N LEU A 174 -9.52 -22.54 6.40
CA LEU A 174 -8.18 -23.00 6.69
C LEU A 174 -7.69 -22.44 8.03
N CYS A 175 -6.94 -23.28 8.76
CA CYS A 175 -6.30 -22.91 10.02
C CYS A 175 -4.77 -23.03 9.92
N PRO A 176 -4.02 -22.23 10.71
CA PRO A 176 -2.58 -22.43 10.83
C PRO A 176 -2.24 -23.87 11.23
N GLY A 177 -1.31 -24.49 10.50
CA GLY A 177 -0.93 -25.89 10.64
C GLY A 177 -1.60 -26.86 9.64
N ASP A 178 -2.67 -26.46 8.95
CA ASP A 178 -3.22 -27.22 7.82
C ASP A 178 -2.18 -27.35 6.70
N VAL A 179 -2.18 -28.47 5.99
CA VAL A 179 -1.34 -28.63 4.78
C VAL A 179 -2.25 -28.64 3.56
N VAL A 180 -1.94 -27.77 2.59
CA VAL A 180 -2.71 -27.62 1.35
C VAL A 180 -1.89 -27.97 0.14
N ARG A 181 -2.47 -28.70 -0.81
CA ARG A 181 -1.85 -29.01 -2.09
C ARG A 181 -2.21 -28.00 -3.14
N VAL A 182 -1.18 -27.42 -3.78
CA VAL A 182 -1.31 -26.42 -4.83
C VAL A 182 -0.67 -26.96 -6.11
N ARG A 183 -1.49 -27.18 -7.13
CA ARG A 183 -1.06 -27.71 -8.44
C ARG A 183 -0.65 -26.60 -9.39
N PRO A 184 0.10 -26.90 -10.46
CA PRO A 184 0.38 -25.93 -11.52
C PRO A 184 -0.91 -25.29 -12.09
N GLY A 185 -0.92 -23.96 -12.14
CA GLY A 185 -2.08 -23.16 -12.54
C GLY A 185 -3.00 -22.76 -11.37
N ASP A 186 -2.87 -23.38 -10.19
CA ASP A 186 -3.68 -23.05 -9.03
C ASP A 186 -3.15 -21.77 -8.34
N THR A 187 -4.07 -21.03 -7.74
CA THR A 187 -3.73 -19.93 -6.84
C THR A 187 -3.50 -20.45 -5.43
N ILE A 188 -2.44 -20.01 -4.76
CA ILE A 188 -2.12 -20.37 -3.37
C ILE A 188 -3.20 -19.79 -2.45
N PRO A 189 -3.86 -20.62 -1.60
CA PRO A 189 -5.06 -20.18 -0.86
C PRO A 189 -4.79 -19.40 0.41
N ALA A 190 -3.60 -19.52 0.99
CA ALA A 190 -3.23 -18.92 2.28
C ALA A 190 -1.71 -18.66 2.32
N ASP A 191 -1.24 -17.83 3.25
CA ASP A 191 0.20 -17.69 3.47
C ASP A 191 0.74 -18.94 4.19
N GLY A 192 1.91 -19.39 3.78
CA GLY A 192 2.48 -20.62 4.32
C GLY A 192 3.94 -20.82 3.97
N VAL A 193 4.45 -21.98 4.37
CA VAL A 193 5.80 -22.43 4.05
C VAL A 193 5.67 -23.71 3.23
N VAL A 194 6.46 -23.86 2.18
CA VAL A 194 6.53 -25.08 1.38
C VAL A 194 7.05 -26.22 2.25
N GLU A 195 6.21 -27.19 2.55
CA GLU A 195 6.59 -28.39 3.30
C GLU A 195 7.27 -29.39 2.37
N ARG A 196 6.78 -29.47 1.11
CA ARG A 196 7.30 -30.39 0.12
C ARG A 196 7.04 -29.92 -1.32
N GLY A 197 8.06 -30.02 -2.14
CA GLY A 197 7.98 -29.74 -3.58
C GLY A 197 8.85 -28.58 -4.02
N ALA A 198 8.99 -28.43 -5.34
CA ALA A 198 9.69 -27.31 -5.93
C ALA A 198 8.88 -26.79 -7.12
N SER A 199 8.75 -25.47 -7.23
CA SER A 199 8.00 -24.82 -8.29
C SER A 199 8.46 -23.38 -8.52
N THR A 200 7.99 -22.81 -9.62
CA THR A 200 8.08 -21.38 -9.89
C THR A 200 6.72 -20.75 -9.57
N VAL A 201 6.70 -19.70 -8.78
CA VAL A 201 5.48 -19.02 -8.33
C VAL A 201 5.46 -17.58 -8.85
N ASN A 202 4.39 -17.21 -9.54
CA ASN A 202 4.15 -15.82 -9.93
C ASN A 202 3.58 -15.05 -8.75
N GLN A 203 4.38 -14.15 -8.18
CA GLN A 203 4.03 -13.34 -7.03
C GLN A 203 3.67 -11.88 -7.40
N ALA A 204 3.58 -11.55 -8.69
CA ALA A 204 3.32 -10.19 -9.17
C ALA A 204 2.06 -9.55 -8.58
N SER A 205 1.03 -10.34 -8.30
CA SER A 205 -0.22 -9.90 -7.67
C SER A 205 -0.07 -9.40 -6.24
N VAL A 206 0.97 -9.83 -5.54
CA VAL A 206 1.21 -9.54 -4.12
C VAL A 206 2.45 -8.66 -3.95
N THR A 207 3.58 -9.04 -4.53
CA THR A 207 4.85 -8.30 -4.39
C THR A 207 5.03 -7.22 -5.44
N GLY A 208 4.29 -7.27 -6.55
CA GLY A 208 4.48 -6.40 -7.71
C GLY A 208 5.73 -6.73 -8.53
N GLU A 209 6.38 -7.86 -8.29
CA GLU A 209 7.53 -8.33 -9.07
C GLU A 209 7.05 -9.17 -10.26
N SER A 210 7.43 -8.77 -11.48
CA SER A 210 7.01 -9.47 -12.70
C SER A 210 7.77 -10.77 -12.95
N ILE A 211 8.92 -10.98 -12.30
CA ILE A 211 9.72 -12.19 -12.46
C ILE A 211 9.21 -13.25 -11.49
N PRO A 212 8.79 -14.44 -11.99
CA PRO A 212 8.38 -15.53 -11.11
C PRO A 212 9.52 -16.01 -10.19
N ALA A 213 9.20 -16.24 -8.93
CA ALA A 213 10.14 -16.69 -7.92
C ALA A 213 10.22 -18.22 -7.87
N GLU A 214 11.43 -18.78 -7.85
CA GLU A 214 11.64 -20.19 -7.55
C GLU A 214 11.39 -20.46 -6.07
N LYS A 215 10.64 -21.53 -5.78
CA LYS A 215 10.25 -21.96 -4.42
C LYS A 215 10.56 -23.43 -4.24
N ALA A 216 11.17 -23.76 -3.10
CA ALA A 216 11.52 -25.11 -2.68
C ALA A 216 11.15 -25.35 -1.22
N ASP A 217 11.40 -26.53 -0.70
CA ASP A 217 11.10 -26.92 0.68
C ASP A 217 11.71 -25.88 1.68
N GLY A 218 10.87 -25.36 2.56
CA GLY A 218 11.22 -24.36 3.57
C GLY A 218 11.04 -22.90 3.13
N ASP A 219 10.68 -22.62 1.87
CA ASP A 219 10.45 -21.26 1.39
C ASP A 219 9.05 -20.75 1.70
N GLU A 220 8.94 -19.47 2.01
CA GLU A 220 7.65 -18.81 2.23
C GLU A 220 6.92 -18.58 0.91
N VAL A 221 5.59 -18.79 0.93
CA VAL A 221 4.66 -18.48 -0.16
C VAL A 221 3.47 -17.69 0.35
N PHE A 222 2.89 -16.87 -0.51
CA PHE A 222 1.83 -15.93 -0.14
C PHE A 222 0.51 -16.28 -0.81
N GLY A 223 -0.59 -16.17 -0.06
CA GLY A 223 -1.94 -16.33 -0.58
C GLY A 223 -2.25 -15.33 -1.71
N GLY A 224 -2.95 -15.80 -2.77
CA GLY A 224 -3.24 -14.98 -3.95
C GLY A 224 -2.17 -14.99 -5.04
N THR A 225 -1.04 -15.69 -4.83
CA THR A 225 0.00 -15.91 -5.85
C THR A 225 -0.29 -17.17 -6.67
N ILE A 226 0.23 -17.27 -7.90
CA ILE A 226 -0.10 -18.38 -8.81
C ILE A 226 1.09 -19.32 -8.91
N ASN A 227 0.84 -20.60 -8.64
CA ASN A 227 1.81 -21.68 -8.85
C ASN A 227 1.92 -22.02 -10.34
N LEU A 228 3.14 -22.07 -10.93
CA LEU A 228 3.30 -22.20 -12.39
C LEU A 228 3.71 -23.61 -12.85
N THR A 229 4.66 -24.27 -12.19
CA THR A 229 5.34 -25.43 -12.75
C THR A 229 5.19 -26.73 -11.99
N GLY A 230 5.54 -26.77 -10.70
CA GLY A 230 5.54 -27.96 -9.86
C GLY A 230 4.32 -28.07 -8.94
N VAL A 231 4.16 -29.22 -8.27
CA VAL A 231 3.17 -29.37 -7.20
C VAL A 231 3.82 -28.97 -5.89
N LEU A 232 3.16 -28.11 -5.13
CA LEU A 232 3.60 -27.67 -3.80
C LEU A 232 2.63 -28.18 -2.73
N ASP A 233 3.14 -28.79 -1.67
CA ASP A 233 2.43 -29.02 -0.43
C ASP A 233 2.85 -27.88 0.52
N VAL A 234 1.90 -27.03 0.90
CA VAL A 234 2.14 -25.82 1.66
C VAL A 234 1.53 -25.94 3.05
N GLN A 235 2.34 -25.83 4.10
CA GLN A 235 1.85 -25.71 5.46
C GLN A 235 1.37 -24.28 5.70
N VAL A 236 0.10 -24.11 6.02
CA VAL A 236 -0.55 -22.82 6.27
C VAL A 236 0.01 -22.21 7.55
N THR A 237 0.48 -20.98 7.46
CA THR A 237 0.92 -20.17 8.61
C THR A 237 -0.11 -19.11 8.97
N LYS A 238 -0.77 -18.49 7.96
CA LYS A 238 -1.82 -17.48 8.13
C LYS A 238 -2.92 -17.69 7.10
N ALA A 239 -4.18 -17.52 7.50
CA ALA A 239 -5.34 -17.73 6.65
C ALA A 239 -6.33 -16.55 6.71
N GLY A 240 -7.16 -16.40 5.69
CA GLY A 240 -8.24 -15.40 5.64
C GLY A 240 -7.76 -13.96 5.77
N ALA A 241 -8.27 -13.24 6.77
CA ALA A 241 -7.93 -11.83 7.03
C ALA A 241 -6.47 -11.63 7.48
N ASP A 242 -5.85 -12.65 8.08
CA ASP A 242 -4.48 -12.58 8.60
C ASP A 242 -3.42 -12.78 7.51
N THR A 243 -3.81 -13.21 6.30
CA THR A 243 -2.89 -13.29 5.17
C THR A 243 -2.34 -11.91 4.80
N LEU A 244 -1.19 -11.88 4.14
CA LEU A 244 -0.60 -10.63 3.64
C LEU A 244 -1.63 -9.85 2.79
N LEU A 245 -2.31 -10.54 1.88
CA LEU A 245 -3.34 -9.94 1.02
C LEU A 245 -4.54 -9.43 1.83
N GLY A 246 -4.98 -10.15 2.87
CA GLY A 246 -6.04 -9.74 3.79
C GLY A 246 -5.69 -8.45 4.54
N ARG A 247 -4.47 -8.36 5.06
CA ARG A 247 -3.96 -7.16 5.76
C ARG A 247 -3.78 -5.98 4.82
N VAL A 248 -3.29 -6.20 3.61
CA VAL A 248 -3.24 -5.17 2.55
C VAL A 248 -4.61 -4.55 2.34
N LYS A 249 -5.64 -5.39 2.22
CA LYS A 249 -7.05 -4.95 2.12
C LYS A 249 -7.44 -4.04 3.28
N ASP A 250 -7.22 -4.49 4.51
CA ASP A 250 -7.63 -3.74 5.70
C ASP A 250 -6.89 -2.41 5.82
N LEU A 251 -5.61 -2.36 5.48
CA LEU A 251 -4.83 -1.12 5.46
C LEU A 251 -5.35 -0.11 4.43
N ILE A 252 -5.72 -0.58 3.23
CA ILE A 252 -6.28 0.28 2.19
C ILE A 252 -7.65 0.82 2.63
N LEU A 253 -8.51 -0.02 3.19
CA LEU A 253 -9.82 0.41 3.72
C LEU A 253 -9.69 1.39 4.90
N GLN A 254 -8.68 1.23 5.75
CA GLN A 254 -8.37 2.19 6.82
C GLN A 254 -7.87 3.51 6.25
N ALA A 255 -6.99 3.46 5.23
CA ALA A 255 -6.49 4.66 4.56
C ALA A 255 -7.62 5.50 3.99
N GLU A 256 -8.60 4.86 3.36
CA GLU A 256 -9.76 5.50 2.74
C GLU A 256 -10.66 6.21 3.76
N ARG A 257 -10.79 5.67 4.96
CA ARG A 257 -11.58 6.27 6.06
C ARG A 257 -10.92 7.50 6.70
N THR A 258 -9.64 7.73 6.46
CA THR A 258 -8.88 8.81 7.08
C THR A 258 -9.16 10.15 6.39
N ARG A 259 -9.73 11.13 7.11
CA ARG A 259 -10.00 12.46 6.57
C ARG A 259 -8.73 13.31 6.47
N THR A 260 -8.45 13.81 5.28
CA THR A 260 -7.33 14.74 5.05
C THR A 260 -7.60 16.15 5.59
N PRO A 261 -6.56 16.96 5.82
CA PRO A 261 -6.71 18.40 6.09
C PRO A 261 -7.53 19.12 5.03
N ILE A 262 -7.37 18.78 3.75
CA ILE A 262 -8.14 19.36 2.64
C ILE A 262 -9.63 19.03 2.78
N MET A 263 -9.99 17.79 3.13
CA MET A 263 -11.39 17.40 3.36
C MET A 263 -12.02 18.18 4.52
N ARG A 264 -11.28 18.42 5.61
CA ARG A 264 -11.76 19.23 6.74
C ARG A 264 -12.05 20.68 6.34
N LEU A 265 -11.20 21.26 5.48
CA LEU A 265 -11.44 22.62 4.95
C LEU A 265 -12.73 22.65 4.11
N VAL A 266 -12.94 21.68 3.24
CA VAL A 266 -14.19 21.58 2.45
C VAL A 266 -15.42 21.49 3.36
N ASP A 267 -15.37 20.65 4.42
CA ASP A 267 -16.47 20.53 5.40
C ASP A 267 -16.74 21.88 6.13
N GLN A 268 -15.70 22.60 6.47
CA GLN A 268 -15.80 23.91 7.14
C GLN A 268 -16.43 24.96 6.23
N TYR A 269 -16.03 25.00 4.96
CA TYR A 269 -16.62 25.92 3.98
C TYR A 269 -18.08 25.56 3.64
N ALA A 270 -18.44 24.27 3.65
CA ALA A 270 -19.80 23.80 3.37
C ALA A 270 -20.83 24.40 4.34
N ALA A 271 -20.44 24.66 5.60
CA ALA A 271 -21.33 25.27 6.59
C ALA A 271 -21.79 26.70 6.21
N TRP A 272 -20.96 27.48 5.59
CA TRP A 272 -21.27 28.84 5.13
C TRP A 272 -21.81 28.90 3.71
N TYR A 273 -21.49 27.91 2.90
CA TYR A 273 -21.84 27.86 1.48
C TYR A 273 -23.36 27.85 1.26
N THR A 274 -24.09 26.94 1.92
CA THR A 274 -25.53 26.78 1.76
C THR A 274 -26.32 28.05 2.13
N PRO A 275 -26.09 28.69 3.30
CA PRO A 275 -26.74 29.95 3.63
C PRO A 275 -26.42 31.08 2.63
N THR A 276 -25.18 31.18 2.16
CA THR A 276 -24.75 32.19 1.19
C THR A 276 -25.49 32.02 -0.14
N ILE A 277 -25.58 30.80 -0.66
CA ILE A 277 -26.34 30.51 -1.90
C ILE A 277 -27.82 30.84 -1.72
N LEU A 278 -28.47 30.44 -0.60
CA LEU A 278 -29.85 30.74 -0.34
C LEU A 278 -30.11 32.25 -0.29
N MET A 279 -29.25 33.01 0.34
CA MET A 279 -29.31 34.48 0.35
C MET A 279 -29.19 35.03 -1.07
N LEU A 280 -28.22 34.58 -1.86
CA LEU A 280 -28.01 35.03 -3.24
C LEU A 280 -29.25 34.72 -4.11
N VAL A 281 -29.79 33.49 -4.02
CA VAL A 281 -31.01 33.08 -4.72
C VAL A 281 -32.19 33.94 -4.30
N GLY A 282 -32.37 34.24 -3.01
CA GLY A 282 -33.40 35.12 -2.48
C GLY A 282 -33.32 36.53 -3.05
N VAL A 283 -32.12 37.09 -3.12
CA VAL A 283 -31.87 38.44 -3.72
C VAL A 283 -32.23 38.42 -5.21
N VAL A 284 -31.74 37.45 -5.97
CA VAL A 284 -32.05 37.35 -7.41
C VAL A 284 -33.53 37.12 -7.63
N LEU A 285 -34.21 36.28 -6.86
CA LEU A 285 -35.64 36.01 -6.94
C LEU A 285 -36.42 37.31 -6.66
N PHE A 286 -36.06 38.08 -5.64
CA PHE A 286 -36.71 39.35 -5.31
C PHE A 286 -36.65 40.38 -6.47
N PHE A 287 -35.47 40.52 -7.08
CA PHE A 287 -35.35 41.45 -8.23
C PHE A 287 -36.00 40.90 -9.49
N ALA A 288 -35.90 39.57 -9.75
CA ALA A 288 -36.53 38.95 -10.89
C ALA A 288 -38.06 39.00 -10.82
N LEU A 289 -38.68 38.83 -9.64
CA LEU A 289 -40.14 38.99 -9.46
C LEU A 289 -40.66 40.39 -9.81
N LYS A 290 -39.79 41.42 -9.71
CA LYS A 290 -40.12 42.80 -10.11
C LYS A 290 -39.95 43.10 -11.60
N SER A 291 -38.93 42.43 -12.23
CA SER A 291 -38.59 42.71 -13.63
C SER A 291 -39.22 41.74 -14.63
N ASP A 292 -39.29 40.44 -14.27
CA ASP A 292 -39.77 39.36 -15.13
C ASP A 292 -40.34 38.23 -14.25
N PRO A 293 -41.62 38.37 -13.73
CA PRO A 293 -42.24 37.42 -12.82
C PRO A 293 -42.34 36.00 -13.39
N ASP A 294 -42.50 35.88 -14.71
CA ASP A 294 -42.79 34.61 -15.38
C ASP A 294 -41.53 33.69 -15.37
N THR A 295 -40.33 34.27 -15.38
CA THR A 295 -39.08 33.54 -15.36
C THR A 295 -38.40 33.51 -13.98
N ALA A 296 -38.85 34.28 -13.01
CA ALA A 296 -38.22 34.49 -11.71
C ALA A 296 -37.99 33.17 -10.95
N PHE A 297 -39.00 32.31 -10.88
CA PHE A 297 -38.89 31.01 -10.23
C PHE A 297 -37.96 30.05 -10.98
N ASN A 298 -37.94 30.10 -12.32
CA ASN A 298 -36.99 29.28 -13.12
C ASN A 298 -35.55 29.66 -12.84
N ARG A 299 -35.23 30.97 -12.74
CA ARG A 299 -33.91 31.47 -12.38
C ARG A 299 -33.49 30.98 -11.01
N ALA A 300 -34.37 31.09 -10.02
CA ALA A 300 -34.11 30.63 -8.66
C ALA A 300 -33.88 29.11 -8.60
N ILE A 301 -34.72 28.30 -9.25
CA ILE A 301 -34.58 26.86 -9.32
C ILE A 301 -33.26 26.48 -10.03
N ALA A 302 -32.95 27.09 -11.20
CA ALA A 302 -31.71 26.82 -11.92
C ALA A 302 -30.47 27.15 -11.09
N MET A 303 -30.48 28.28 -10.36
CA MET A 303 -29.39 28.65 -9.44
C MET A 303 -29.20 27.64 -8.32
N LEU A 304 -30.31 27.17 -7.68
CA LEU A 304 -30.25 26.16 -6.60
C LEU A 304 -29.66 24.85 -7.10
N VAL A 305 -30.02 24.41 -8.30
CA VAL A 305 -29.53 23.16 -8.90
C VAL A 305 -28.04 23.25 -9.24
N ILE A 306 -27.64 24.33 -9.93
CA ILE A 306 -26.23 24.49 -10.37
C ILE A 306 -25.29 24.77 -9.21
N ALA A 307 -25.78 25.40 -8.15
CA ALA A 307 -25.02 25.71 -6.97
C ALA A 307 -24.71 24.46 -6.10
N CYS A 308 -25.25 23.28 -6.43
CA CYS A 308 -24.88 22.06 -5.68
C CYS A 308 -23.40 21.73 -5.91
N PRO A 309 -22.51 21.75 -4.86
CA PRO A 309 -21.08 21.60 -5.00
C PRO A 309 -20.60 20.15 -5.02
N SER A 310 -21.41 19.18 -5.50
CA SER A 310 -21.09 17.76 -5.51
C SER A 310 -19.75 17.47 -6.20
N ALA A 311 -19.47 18.14 -7.32
CA ALA A 311 -18.20 18.02 -8.05
C ALA A 311 -16.99 18.39 -7.18
N LEU A 312 -17.10 19.45 -6.35
CA LEU A 312 -16.03 19.86 -5.43
C LEU A 312 -15.78 18.84 -4.33
N ILE A 313 -16.87 18.22 -3.82
CA ILE A 313 -16.77 17.23 -2.75
C ILE A 313 -16.14 15.94 -3.25
N LEU A 314 -16.47 15.55 -4.48
CA LEU A 314 -15.92 14.35 -5.11
C LEU A 314 -14.46 14.54 -5.55
N ALA A 315 -13.98 15.77 -5.70
CA ALA A 315 -12.65 16.06 -6.22
C ALA A 315 -11.52 15.36 -5.46
N THR A 316 -11.58 15.35 -4.13
CA THR A 316 -10.56 14.72 -3.28
C THR A 316 -10.71 13.19 -3.20
N PRO A 317 -11.88 12.62 -2.83
CA PRO A 317 -12.02 11.17 -2.72
C PRO A 317 -11.68 10.43 -4.01
N THR A 318 -12.21 10.89 -5.16
CA THR A 318 -11.99 10.20 -6.45
C THR A 318 -10.52 10.19 -6.87
N ALA A 319 -9.80 11.32 -6.67
CA ALA A 319 -8.39 11.40 -6.99
C ALA A 319 -7.53 10.53 -6.05
N MET A 320 -7.87 10.53 -4.74
CA MET A 320 -7.14 9.73 -3.75
C MET A 320 -7.31 8.24 -3.97
N VAL A 321 -8.51 7.77 -4.24
CA VAL A 321 -8.74 6.35 -4.52
C VAL A 321 -8.02 5.92 -5.81
N ALA A 322 -8.06 6.74 -6.85
CA ALA A 322 -7.31 6.47 -8.08
C ALA A 322 -5.80 6.37 -7.83
N ALA A 323 -5.26 7.25 -6.97
CA ALA A 323 -3.85 7.23 -6.58
C ALA A 323 -3.48 6.01 -5.73
N LEU A 324 -4.31 5.68 -4.72
CA LEU A 324 -4.08 4.48 -3.89
C LEU A 324 -4.13 3.19 -4.73
N SER A 325 -5.05 3.11 -5.70
CA SER A 325 -5.12 1.99 -6.65
C SER A 325 -3.84 1.88 -7.50
N ALA A 326 -3.32 3.01 -8.01
CA ALA A 326 -2.07 3.03 -8.76
C ALA A 326 -0.86 2.64 -7.90
N ALA A 327 -0.80 3.09 -6.64
CA ALA A 327 0.25 2.73 -5.69
C ALA A 327 0.22 1.23 -5.37
N ALA A 328 -0.96 0.70 -5.05
CA ALA A 328 -1.15 -0.70 -4.68
C ALA A 328 -0.75 -1.67 -5.81
N ARG A 329 -1.05 -1.36 -7.08
CA ARG A 329 -0.61 -2.17 -8.23
C ARG A 329 0.90 -2.35 -8.29
N LEU A 330 1.66 -1.37 -7.85
CA LEU A 330 3.12 -1.40 -7.83
C LEU A 330 3.69 -1.90 -6.48
N GLY A 331 2.86 -2.51 -5.64
CA GLY A 331 3.28 -3.01 -4.34
C GLY A 331 3.59 -1.91 -3.32
N VAL A 332 3.08 -0.69 -3.50
CA VAL A 332 3.25 0.43 -2.57
C VAL A 332 1.98 0.57 -1.72
N LEU A 333 2.06 0.17 -0.47
CA LEU A 333 0.95 0.24 0.49
C LEU A 333 1.00 1.55 1.27
N VAL A 334 0.04 2.42 1.04
CA VAL A 334 -0.11 3.69 1.75
C VAL A 334 -1.19 3.54 2.82
N LYS A 335 -0.82 3.62 4.10
CA LYS A 335 -1.75 3.43 5.23
C LYS A 335 -2.71 4.58 5.47
N SER A 336 -2.44 5.74 4.93
CA SER A 336 -3.25 6.93 5.16
C SER A 336 -3.14 7.89 3.98
N VAL A 337 -4.27 8.45 3.60
CA VAL A 337 -4.34 9.50 2.57
C VAL A 337 -3.52 10.73 2.98
N ALA A 338 -3.45 11.02 4.29
CA ALA A 338 -2.63 12.11 4.83
C ALA A 338 -1.13 11.88 4.57
N THR A 339 -0.68 10.63 4.58
CA THR A 339 0.71 10.26 4.25
C THR A 339 1.04 10.54 2.79
N LEU A 340 0.10 10.24 1.88
CA LEU A 340 0.27 10.55 0.46
C LEU A 340 0.34 12.08 0.25
N GLU A 341 -0.46 12.86 1.00
CA GLU A 341 -0.38 14.33 0.97
C GLU A 341 0.97 14.84 1.52
N ALA A 342 1.47 14.24 2.60
CA ALA A 342 2.77 14.59 3.20
C ALA A 342 3.95 14.30 2.27
N ALA A 343 3.92 13.18 1.54
CA ALA A 343 4.97 12.76 0.62
C ALA A 343 5.23 13.78 -0.51
N ARG A 344 4.23 14.59 -0.89
CA ARG A 344 4.40 15.68 -1.86
C ARG A 344 5.43 16.72 -1.44
N ASN A 345 5.48 17.02 -0.13
CA ASN A 345 6.23 18.15 0.42
C ASN A 345 7.61 17.75 0.98
N LEU A 346 8.05 16.53 0.72
CA LEU A 346 9.35 16.04 1.18
C LEU A 346 10.49 16.87 0.61
N THR A 347 11.43 17.24 1.47
CA THR A 347 12.65 18.00 1.12
C THR A 347 13.91 17.29 1.54
N ALA A 348 13.83 16.30 2.46
CA ALA A 348 14.94 15.47 2.87
C ALA A 348 14.49 14.01 2.97
N ILE A 349 15.40 13.09 2.64
CA ILE A 349 15.18 11.65 2.80
C ILE A 349 16.39 11.04 3.49
N VAL A 350 16.13 10.26 4.52
CA VAL A 350 17.10 9.49 5.27
C VAL A 350 16.95 8.02 4.91
N PHE A 351 18.02 7.41 4.44
CA PHE A 351 18.07 6.00 4.09
C PHE A 351 18.88 5.23 5.11
N ASP A 352 18.35 4.13 5.62
CA ASP A 352 19.19 3.11 6.21
C ASP A 352 20.02 2.40 5.12
N LYS A 353 21.20 1.87 5.46
CA LYS A 353 22.03 1.14 4.50
C LYS A 353 21.52 -0.30 4.32
N THR A 354 21.55 -1.06 5.43
CA THR A 354 21.41 -2.52 5.41
C THR A 354 19.98 -2.96 5.14
N GLY A 355 19.79 -3.82 4.12
CA GLY A 355 18.44 -4.27 3.72
C GLY A 355 17.61 -3.21 3.01
N THR A 356 18.07 -1.96 2.94
CA THR A 356 17.38 -0.83 2.29
C THR A 356 18.11 -0.44 0.99
N VAL A 357 19.25 0.25 1.08
CA VAL A 357 20.07 0.61 -0.10
C VAL A 357 20.83 -0.62 -0.62
N THR A 358 21.15 -1.54 0.27
CA THR A 358 21.74 -2.84 -0.03
C THR A 358 20.70 -3.95 0.03
N SER A 359 21.03 -5.11 -0.54
CA SER A 359 20.11 -6.26 -0.56
C SER A 359 19.95 -6.95 0.80
N GLY A 360 20.84 -6.68 1.76
CA GLY A 360 20.92 -7.42 3.03
C GLY A 360 21.51 -8.84 2.86
N VAL A 361 21.86 -9.21 1.64
CA VAL A 361 22.45 -10.51 1.31
C VAL A 361 23.95 -10.35 1.13
N LEU A 362 24.73 -10.97 2.03
CA LEU A 362 26.17 -11.01 1.93
C LEU A 362 26.58 -11.87 0.73
N THR A 363 27.58 -11.41 0.00
CA THR A 363 28.23 -12.18 -1.07
C THR A 363 29.73 -12.21 -0.88
N VAL A 364 30.36 -13.33 -1.28
CA VAL A 364 31.83 -13.43 -1.31
C VAL A 364 32.32 -12.68 -2.53
N THR A 365 33.10 -11.63 -2.29
CA THR A 365 33.68 -10.78 -3.35
C THR A 365 35.17 -10.97 -3.50
N ARG A 366 35.84 -11.52 -2.47
CA ARG A 366 37.30 -11.72 -2.48
C ARG A 366 37.66 -13.02 -1.77
N LEU A 367 38.54 -13.79 -2.39
CA LEU A 367 39.27 -14.91 -1.78
C LEU A 367 40.77 -14.55 -1.74
N ALA A 368 41.32 -14.52 -0.56
CA ALA A 368 42.72 -14.18 -0.34
C ALA A 368 43.41 -15.30 0.43
N PRO A 369 43.86 -16.35 -0.28
CA PRO A 369 44.62 -17.46 0.31
C PRO A 369 46.03 -17.01 0.73
N SER A 370 46.62 -17.71 1.70
CA SER A 370 48.04 -17.61 2.03
C SER A 370 48.88 -18.18 0.88
N GLU A 371 50.19 -17.87 0.83
CA GLU A 371 51.09 -18.18 -0.30
C GLU A 371 51.10 -19.65 -0.73
N ASP A 372 50.80 -20.59 0.18
CA ASP A 372 50.84 -22.05 -0.08
C ASP A 372 49.45 -22.66 -0.28
N VAL A 373 48.38 -21.86 -0.45
CA VAL A 373 47.00 -22.32 -0.51
C VAL A 373 46.33 -21.86 -1.79
N GLU A 374 45.67 -22.78 -2.50
CA GLU A 374 44.86 -22.41 -3.67
C GLU A 374 43.53 -21.76 -3.25
N PRO A 375 43.02 -20.76 -4.01
CA PRO A 375 41.75 -20.10 -3.71
C PRO A 375 40.58 -21.09 -3.60
N GLY A 376 40.59 -22.16 -4.43
CA GLY A 376 39.61 -23.22 -4.42
C GLY A 376 39.59 -24.03 -3.13
N ASP A 377 40.79 -24.31 -2.56
CA ASP A 377 40.94 -25.03 -1.30
C ASP A 377 40.49 -24.18 -0.11
N LEU A 378 40.84 -22.86 -0.11
CA LEU A 378 40.37 -21.93 0.90
C LEU A 378 38.83 -21.91 0.94
N LEU A 379 38.21 -21.76 -0.23
CA LEU A 379 36.73 -21.75 -0.35
C LEU A 379 36.12 -23.10 0.10
N ARG A 380 36.72 -24.21 -0.33
CA ARG A 380 36.27 -25.56 -0.01
C ARG A 380 36.26 -25.82 1.51
N LEU A 381 37.38 -25.51 2.18
CA LEU A 381 37.53 -25.71 3.62
C LEU A 381 36.59 -24.79 4.43
N ALA A 382 36.49 -23.51 4.05
CA ALA A 382 35.61 -22.58 4.69
C ALA A 382 34.14 -22.97 4.51
N ALA A 383 33.71 -23.33 3.30
CA ALA A 383 32.34 -23.76 3.03
C ALA A 383 31.97 -25.07 3.70
N ALA A 384 32.93 -26.02 3.77
CA ALA A 384 32.73 -27.28 4.51
C ALA A 384 32.55 -27.05 6.02
N ALA A 385 33.28 -26.09 6.60
CA ALA A 385 33.10 -25.72 8.00
C ALA A 385 31.76 -25.01 8.26
N GLU A 386 31.31 -24.17 7.32
CA GLU A 386 30.10 -23.34 7.46
C GLU A 386 28.79 -24.04 7.02
N GLN A 387 28.85 -25.23 6.38
CA GLN A 387 27.66 -25.87 5.77
C GLN A 387 26.53 -26.19 6.74
N SER A 388 26.81 -26.34 8.04
CA SER A 388 25.81 -26.61 9.08
C SER A 388 25.29 -25.34 9.78
N SER A 389 25.89 -24.18 9.54
CA SER A 389 25.47 -22.91 10.10
C SER A 389 24.35 -22.26 9.26
N ARG A 390 23.41 -21.60 9.94
CA ARG A 390 22.37 -20.79 9.30
C ARG A 390 22.69 -19.31 9.25
N HIS A 391 23.88 -18.93 9.69
CA HIS A 391 24.30 -17.53 9.70
C HIS A 391 24.39 -16.96 8.27
N PRO A 392 24.06 -15.65 8.02
CA PRO A 392 24.16 -15.05 6.69
C PRO A 392 25.55 -15.18 6.04
N VAL A 393 26.62 -15.12 6.82
CA VAL A 393 28.00 -15.37 6.37
C VAL A 393 28.16 -16.78 5.82
N ALA A 394 27.68 -17.78 6.55
CA ALA A 394 27.74 -19.18 6.15
C ALA A 394 27.00 -19.43 4.83
N ARG A 395 25.82 -18.83 4.69
CA ARG A 395 25.05 -18.90 3.43
C ARG A 395 25.81 -18.30 2.27
N ALA A 396 26.49 -17.16 2.46
CA ALA A 396 27.28 -16.52 1.41
C ALA A 396 28.44 -17.40 0.94
N VAL A 397 29.18 -18.01 1.89
CA VAL A 397 30.32 -18.85 1.59
C VAL A 397 29.90 -20.18 0.93
N THR A 398 28.85 -20.83 1.45
CA THR A 398 28.32 -22.09 0.90
C THR A 398 27.67 -21.89 -0.47
N GLU A 399 26.98 -20.78 -0.70
CA GLU A 399 26.43 -20.45 -2.02
C GLU A 399 27.54 -20.18 -3.05
N MET A 400 28.63 -19.51 -2.68
CA MET A 400 29.77 -19.35 -3.56
C MET A 400 30.41 -20.67 -3.94
N ALA A 401 30.58 -21.58 -2.96
CA ALA A 401 31.09 -22.93 -3.20
C ALA A 401 30.17 -23.75 -4.13
N ARG A 402 28.84 -23.65 -3.94
CA ARG A 402 27.84 -24.29 -4.79
C ARG A 402 27.93 -23.78 -6.25
N ARG A 403 28.04 -22.46 -6.45
CA ARG A 403 28.22 -21.85 -7.79
C ARG A 403 29.53 -22.30 -8.45
N ALA A 404 30.60 -22.40 -7.67
CA ALA A 404 31.87 -22.90 -8.13
C ALA A 404 31.92 -24.43 -8.32
N ARG A 405 30.81 -25.14 -7.99
CA ARG A 405 30.69 -26.61 -8.06
C ARG A 405 31.76 -27.34 -7.27
N VAL A 406 32.13 -26.79 -6.10
CA VAL A 406 33.10 -27.37 -5.20
C VAL A 406 32.45 -28.47 -4.38
N ASP A 407 33.07 -29.66 -4.32
CA ASP A 407 32.60 -30.74 -3.48
C ASP A 407 32.98 -30.52 -2.02
N LEU A 408 32.00 -30.58 -1.11
CA LEU A 408 32.16 -30.23 0.30
C LEU A 408 32.21 -31.50 1.17
N PRO A 409 33.35 -31.77 1.86
CA PRO A 409 33.40 -32.85 2.85
C PRO A 409 32.47 -32.54 4.03
N GLN A 410 31.91 -33.61 4.63
CA GLN A 410 31.09 -33.47 5.83
C GLN A 410 31.94 -33.43 7.09
N ALA A 411 31.62 -32.50 7.99
CA ALA A 411 32.28 -32.43 9.29
C ALA A 411 31.77 -33.53 10.24
N MET A 412 32.68 -34.21 10.93
CA MET A 412 32.35 -35.14 12.03
C MET A 412 31.76 -34.40 13.23
N ARG A 413 32.29 -33.24 13.54
CA ARG A 413 31.91 -32.39 14.65
C ARG A 413 31.81 -30.94 14.18
N PHE A 414 30.75 -30.28 14.55
CA PHE A 414 30.48 -28.87 14.27
C PHE A 414 30.11 -28.15 15.57
N GLU A 415 30.67 -26.98 15.77
CA GLU A 415 30.35 -26.10 16.89
C GLU A 415 30.29 -24.67 16.40
N GLU A 416 29.17 -23.98 16.65
CA GLU A 416 28.99 -22.56 16.31
C GLU A 416 29.06 -21.72 17.58
N VAL A 417 29.95 -20.73 17.60
CA VAL A 417 30.08 -19.74 18.67
C VAL A 417 29.41 -18.46 18.23
N ALA A 418 28.24 -18.18 18.80
CA ALA A 418 27.37 -17.09 18.38
C ALA A 418 28.12 -15.74 18.27
N GLY A 419 28.06 -15.13 17.09
CA GLY A 419 28.68 -13.83 16.77
C GLY A 419 30.20 -13.85 16.67
N ARG A 420 30.87 -15.01 16.76
CA ARG A 420 32.33 -15.15 16.71
C ARG A 420 32.80 -15.98 15.52
N GLY A 421 32.26 -17.18 15.31
CA GLY A 421 32.65 -18.06 14.23
C GLY A 421 32.25 -19.52 14.43
N VAL A 422 32.81 -20.43 13.62
CA VAL A 422 32.54 -21.85 13.65
C VAL A 422 33.82 -22.66 13.77
N VAL A 423 33.72 -23.82 14.43
CA VAL A 423 34.77 -24.88 14.50
C VAL A 423 34.21 -26.13 13.87
N ALA A 424 34.88 -26.69 12.91
CA ALA A 424 34.58 -27.95 12.28
C ALA A 424 35.72 -28.92 12.32
N MET A 425 35.46 -30.18 12.72
CA MET A 425 36.44 -31.29 12.71
C MET A 425 36.06 -32.30 11.66
N PHE A 426 37.00 -32.79 10.89
CA PHE A 426 36.81 -33.71 9.78
C PHE A 426 37.44 -35.10 10.06
N ASP A 427 37.03 -36.10 9.29
CA ASP A 427 37.48 -37.52 9.45
C ASP A 427 39.00 -37.69 9.26
N ASP A 428 39.64 -36.84 8.49
CA ASP A 428 41.09 -36.82 8.27
C ASP A 428 41.91 -36.20 9.43
N GLY A 429 41.21 -35.76 10.48
CA GLY A 429 41.79 -35.12 11.66
C GLY A 429 41.97 -33.62 11.53
N ASP A 430 41.59 -33.03 10.41
CA ASP A 430 41.67 -31.59 10.22
C ASP A 430 40.66 -30.86 11.09
N THR A 431 41.11 -29.81 11.74
CA THR A 431 40.30 -28.85 12.48
C THR A 431 40.29 -27.51 11.75
N ILE A 432 39.14 -27.08 11.28
CA ILE A 432 38.96 -25.80 10.56
C ILE A 432 38.19 -24.84 11.46
N LEU A 433 38.72 -23.65 11.65
CA LEU A 433 38.08 -22.53 12.32
C LEU A 433 37.83 -21.45 11.28
N VAL A 434 36.58 -20.91 11.29
CA VAL A 434 36.18 -19.80 10.42
C VAL A 434 35.57 -18.73 11.27
N GLY A 435 36.10 -17.50 11.27
CA GLY A 435 35.58 -16.46 12.15
C GLY A 435 36.35 -15.16 12.15
N ARG A 436 36.08 -14.34 13.18
CA ARG A 436 36.73 -13.05 13.37
C ARG A 436 38.14 -13.21 13.97
N ALA A 437 39.10 -12.31 13.59
CA ALA A 437 40.44 -12.31 14.06
C ALA A 437 40.58 -12.41 15.60
N SER A 438 39.82 -11.59 16.33
CA SER A 438 39.84 -11.55 17.79
C SER A 438 39.51 -12.87 18.48
N TRP A 439 38.64 -13.67 17.87
CA TRP A 439 38.21 -14.95 18.43
C TRP A 439 39.13 -16.10 18.03
N LEU A 440 39.70 -16.09 16.84
CA LEU A 440 40.53 -17.17 16.35
C LEU A 440 41.79 -17.37 17.18
N ALA A 441 42.34 -16.29 17.75
CA ALA A 441 43.49 -16.36 18.64
C ALA A 441 43.20 -17.09 19.97
N GLU A 442 41.95 -17.03 20.44
CA GLU A 442 41.50 -17.69 21.67
C GLU A 442 41.08 -19.15 21.42
N ALA A 443 40.53 -19.43 20.23
CA ALA A 443 39.90 -20.72 19.91
C ALA A 443 40.83 -21.74 19.24
N ALA A 444 41.97 -21.31 18.69
CA ALA A 444 42.88 -22.19 17.97
C ALA A 444 43.57 -23.18 18.93
N PRO A 445 43.63 -24.48 18.58
CA PRO A 445 44.33 -25.46 19.39
C PRO A 445 45.85 -25.19 19.43
N GLU A 446 46.45 -25.36 20.58
CA GLU A 446 47.93 -25.23 20.71
C GLU A 446 48.66 -26.49 20.19
N PRO A 447 49.86 -26.38 19.61
CA PRO A 447 50.57 -25.12 19.34
C PRO A 447 49.97 -24.41 18.09
N HIS A 448 49.66 -23.12 18.16
CA HIS A 448 49.17 -22.34 17.05
C HIS A 448 50.18 -21.28 16.55
N GLU A 449 50.26 -21.09 15.26
CA GLU A 449 51.07 -20.06 14.58
C GLU A 449 50.20 -18.86 14.15
N ILE A 450 49.29 -18.39 15.03
CA ILE A 450 48.42 -17.27 14.72
C ILE A 450 49.08 -15.98 15.21
N ASP A 451 49.52 -15.17 14.28
CA ASP A 451 49.98 -13.81 14.56
C ASP A 451 48.77 -12.87 14.54
N THR A 452 48.31 -12.50 15.73
CA THR A 452 47.16 -11.60 15.89
C THR A 452 47.43 -10.22 15.29
N ALA A 453 48.66 -9.74 15.33
CA ALA A 453 49.02 -8.46 14.74
C ALA A 453 48.94 -8.50 13.20
N ALA A 454 49.28 -9.64 12.59
CA ALA A 454 49.13 -9.85 11.16
C ALA A 454 47.65 -9.93 10.75
N LEU A 455 46.81 -10.62 11.55
CA LEU A 455 45.36 -10.65 11.29
C LEU A 455 44.72 -9.26 11.43
N ASP A 456 45.12 -8.48 12.44
CA ASP A 456 44.66 -7.11 12.63
C ASP A 456 45.13 -6.18 11.51
N ALA A 457 46.34 -6.38 10.99
CA ALA A 457 46.84 -5.64 9.83
C ALA A 457 46.05 -5.94 8.56
N ILE A 458 45.70 -7.22 8.32
CA ILE A 458 44.83 -7.65 7.23
C ILE A 458 43.44 -6.99 7.40
N GLN A 459 42.86 -7.08 8.59
CA GLN A 459 41.59 -6.48 8.94
C GLN A 459 41.58 -4.98 8.64
N SER A 460 42.63 -4.27 9.07
CA SER A 460 42.78 -2.83 8.86
C SER A 460 42.93 -2.45 7.39
N SER A 461 43.68 -3.23 6.60
CA SER A 461 43.84 -2.98 5.17
C SER A 461 42.57 -3.21 4.36
N THR A 462 41.81 -4.26 4.69
CA THR A 462 40.56 -4.58 4.01
C THR A 462 39.40 -3.72 4.47
N GLU A 463 39.44 -3.16 5.68
CA GLU A 463 38.51 -2.13 6.11
C GLU A 463 38.59 -0.86 5.25
N ALA A 464 39.82 -0.50 4.79
CA ALA A 464 39.94 0.58 3.82
C ALA A 464 39.27 0.27 2.47
N GLU A 465 39.17 -1.02 2.12
CA GLU A 465 38.42 -1.50 0.94
C GLU A 465 36.93 -1.67 1.24
N GLY A 466 36.52 -1.65 2.51
CA GLY A 466 35.09 -1.73 2.93
C GLY A 466 34.48 -3.12 2.88
N LEU A 467 35.31 -4.17 3.06
CA LEU A 467 34.88 -5.56 3.14
C LEU A 467 34.70 -6.03 4.59
N SER A 468 33.78 -6.96 4.82
CA SER A 468 33.74 -7.76 6.04
C SER A 468 34.68 -8.95 5.88
N VAL A 469 35.66 -9.09 6.78
CA VAL A 469 36.68 -10.11 6.69
C VAL A 469 36.32 -11.33 7.53
N LEU A 470 36.39 -12.49 6.92
CA LEU A 470 36.25 -13.80 7.54
C LEU A 470 37.57 -14.56 7.42
N HIS A 471 38.26 -14.78 8.51
CA HIS A 471 39.52 -15.51 8.52
C HIS A 471 39.31 -17.01 8.61
N VAL A 472 40.16 -17.79 7.97
CA VAL A 472 40.14 -19.25 7.94
C VAL A 472 41.44 -19.80 8.49
N VAL A 473 41.35 -20.70 9.47
CA VAL A 473 42.46 -21.35 10.13
C VAL A 473 42.31 -22.85 10.01
N ARG A 474 43.38 -23.56 9.62
CA ARG A 474 43.49 -25.01 9.56
C ARG A 474 44.57 -25.50 10.52
N ASN A 475 44.22 -26.35 11.47
CA ASN A 475 45.12 -26.96 12.45
C ASN A 475 46.05 -25.92 13.15
N GLY A 476 45.47 -24.77 13.55
CA GLY A 476 46.18 -23.70 14.24
C GLY A 476 46.99 -22.76 13.31
N ARG A 477 47.02 -22.98 11.98
CA ARG A 477 47.69 -22.11 10.99
C ARG A 477 46.67 -21.31 10.19
N HIS A 478 46.86 -20.00 10.07
CA HIS A 478 46.05 -19.15 9.19
C HIS A 478 46.33 -19.49 7.73
N ILE A 479 45.28 -19.88 6.98
CA ILE A 479 45.38 -20.30 5.58
C ILE A 479 44.81 -19.27 4.59
N GLY A 480 44.23 -18.20 5.09
CA GLY A 480 43.70 -17.11 4.26
C GLY A 480 42.46 -16.47 4.86
N TRP A 481 41.88 -15.56 4.10
CA TRP A 481 40.64 -14.87 4.48
C TRP A 481 39.71 -14.69 3.30
N ILE A 482 38.42 -14.52 3.61
CA ILE A 482 37.35 -14.33 2.67
C ILE A 482 36.74 -12.96 2.92
N GLY A 483 36.65 -12.14 1.88
CA GLY A 483 35.97 -10.83 1.90
C GLY A 483 34.53 -10.94 1.50
N LEU A 484 33.65 -10.43 2.35
CA LEU A 484 32.21 -10.41 2.14
C LEU A 484 31.74 -8.96 2.01
N GLU A 485 30.76 -8.77 1.14
CA GLU A 485 30.14 -7.47 0.90
C GLU A 485 28.63 -7.61 0.87
N ASP A 486 27.93 -6.63 1.42
CA ASP A 486 26.49 -6.46 1.25
C ASP A 486 26.25 -5.62 0.00
N ASN A 487 25.79 -6.26 -1.06
CA ASN A 487 25.67 -5.65 -2.37
C ASN A 487 24.64 -4.53 -2.40
N ALA A 488 25.05 -3.40 -2.94
CA ALA A 488 24.12 -2.33 -3.26
C ALA A 488 23.10 -2.80 -4.32
N ARG A 489 21.87 -2.32 -4.19
CA ARG A 489 20.84 -2.61 -5.18
C ARG A 489 21.18 -1.93 -6.50
N PRO A 490 20.99 -2.61 -7.65
CA PRO A 490 21.34 -2.07 -8.96
C PRO A 490 20.64 -0.74 -9.28
N GLU A 491 19.39 -0.60 -8.82
CA GLU A 491 18.56 0.58 -9.03
C GLU A 491 18.86 1.75 -8.08
N ALA A 492 19.65 1.54 -7.00
CA ALA A 492 19.81 2.51 -5.93
C ALA A 492 20.36 3.87 -6.41
N ALA A 493 21.45 3.88 -7.16
CA ALA A 493 22.03 5.13 -7.69
C ALA A 493 21.03 5.87 -8.59
N GLY A 494 20.34 5.15 -9.50
CA GLY A 494 19.31 5.73 -10.36
C GLY A 494 18.12 6.29 -9.59
N ALA A 495 17.68 5.64 -8.51
CA ALA A 495 16.62 6.13 -7.65
C ALA A 495 17.04 7.41 -6.91
N VAL A 496 18.27 7.46 -6.37
CA VAL A 496 18.84 8.65 -5.71
C VAL A 496 18.92 9.82 -6.69
N ASP A 497 19.42 9.62 -7.91
CA ASP A 497 19.51 10.66 -8.93
C ASP A 497 18.13 11.20 -9.34
N ARG A 498 17.14 10.32 -9.48
CA ARG A 498 15.77 10.76 -9.74
C ARG A 498 15.20 11.59 -8.60
N LEU A 499 15.44 11.20 -7.34
CA LEU A 499 15.01 11.99 -6.18
C LEU A 499 15.63 13.38 -6.17
N LYS A 500 16.91 13.50 -6.49
CA LYS A 500 17.59 14.81 -6.66
C LYS A 500 16.94 15.64 -7.77
N SER A 501 16.70 15.03 -8.93
CA SER A 501 16.05 15.72 -10.06
C SER A 501 14.62 16.20 -9.73
N MET A 502 13.96 15.52 -8.79
CA MET A 502 12.64 15.92 -8.27
C MET A 502 12.71 17.02 -7.23
N GLY A 503 13.91 17.55 -6.88
CA GLY A 503 14.11 18.65 -5.96
C GLY A 503 14.15 18.25 -4.48
N ILE A 504 14.45 17.01 -4.17
CA ILE A 504 14.81 16.61 -2.81
C ILE A 504 16.21 17.15 -2.53
N SER A 505 16.33 18.02 -1.53
CA SER A 505 17.54 18.83 -1.29
C SER A 505 18.57 18.17 -0.38
N ARG A 506 18.18 17.09 0.33
CA ARG A 506 19.05 16.35 1.23
C ARG A 506 18.73 14.85 1.18
N LEU A 507 19.69 14.05 0.70
CA LEU A 507 19.65 12.60 0.70
C LEU A 507 20.79 12.09 1.57
N VAL A 508 20.46 11.51 2.72
CA VAL A 508 21.40 11.13 3.78
C VAL A 508 21.39 9.62 3.96
N LEU A 509 22.58 9.00 3.95
CA LEU A 509 22.76 7.58 4.26
C LEU A 509 23.12 7.42 5.74
N LEU A 510 22.37 6.64 6.49
CA LEU A 510 22.70 6.25 7.86
C LEU A 510 23.11 4.77 7.92
N THR A 511 24.16 4.47 8.66
CA THR A 511 24.61 3.09 8.84
C THR A 511 25.34 2.90 10.16
N GLY A 512 25.21 1.72 10.78
CA GLY A 512 26.05 1.28 11.87
C GLY A 512 27.43 0.79 11.43
N ASP A 513 27.73 0.80 10.13
CA ASP A 513 29.04 0.42 9.61
C ASP A 513 30.05 1.54 9.82
N ARG A 514 31.32 1.17 9.65
CA ARG A 514 32.46 2.10 9.77
C ARG A 514 32.44 3.17 8.66
N ALA A 515 33.09 4.30 8.97
CA ALA A 515 33.10 5.47 8.08
C ALA A 515 33.66 5.17 6.68
N SER A 516 34.62 4.25 6.52
CA SER A 516 35.20 3.86 5.22
C SER A 516 34.16 3.18 4.31
N VAL A 517 33.36 2.26 4.86
CA VAL A 517 32.28 1.56 4.15
C VAL A 517 31.18 2.55 3.76
N ALA A 518 30.73 3.35 4.73
CA ALA A 518 29.68 4.34 4.54
C ALA A 518 30.04 5.35 3.44
N LYS A 519 31.27 5.87 3.46
CA LYS A 519 31.76 6.82 2.45
C LYS A 519 31.78 6.21 1.05
N ARG A 520 32.21 4.95 0.91
CA ARG A 520 32.23 4.25 -0.38
C ARG A 520 30.83 4.07 -0.93
N VAL A 521 29.89 3.53 -0.12
CA VAL A 521 28.52 3.30 -0.54
C VAL A 521 27.83 4.62 -0.86
N ALA A 522 27.98 5.65 -0.02
CA ALA A 522 27.42 6.97 -0.27
C ALA A 522 27.91 7.58 -1.58
N GLY A 523 29.21 7.44 -1.88
CA GLY A 523 29.81 7.93 -3.13
C GLY A 523 29.30 7.17 -4.35
N GLN A 524 29.24 5.83 -4.29
CA GLN A 524 28.74 4.99 -5.39
C GLN A 524 27.25 5.23 -5.69
N MET A 525 26.45 5.54 -4.66
CA MET A 525 25.00 5.74 -4.77
C MET A 525 24.61 7.22 -4.86
N HIS A 526 25.59 8.12 -4.98
CA HIS A 526 25.40 9.57 -5.15
C HIS A 526 24.66 10.26 -3.99
N PHE A 527 24.76 9.80 -2.75
CA PHE A 527 24.20 10.48 -1.59
C PHE A 527 24.88 11.84 -1.35
N ASP A 528 24.15 12.79 -0.76
CA ASP A 528 24.69 14.12 -0.46
C ASP A 528 25.53 14.11 0.83
N ASP A 529 25.17 13.23 1.77
CA ASP A 529 25.79 13.12 3.09
C ASP A 529 25.64 11.69 3.62
N PHE A 530 26.49 11.33 4.59
CA PHE A 530 26.38 10.06 5.29
C PHE A 530 26.78 10.20 6.76
N LYS A 531 26.22 9.35 7.61
CA LYS A 531 26.67 9.19 8.99
C LYS A 531 26.91 7.71 9.27
N ALA A 532 28.14 7.42 9.72
CA ALA A 532 28.64 6.08 10.01
C ALA A 532 28.64 5.82 11.52
N ASP A 533 28.84 4.56 11.92
CA ASP A 533 28.91 4.11 13.32
C ASP A 533 27.70 4.54 14.16
N VAL A 534 26.49 4.63 13.54
CA VAL A 534 25.30 5.21 14.15
C VAL A 534 24.55 4.16 14.97
N LEU A 535 24.30 4.45 16.23
CA LEU A 535 23.43 3.66 17.09
C LEU A 535 21.94 3.97 16.81
N PRO A 536 21.01 3.08 17.15
CA PRO A 536 19.58 3.28 16.86
C PRO A 536 18.99 4.59 17.38
N HIS A 537 19.40 5.07 18.56
CA HIS A 537 18.94 6.34 19.12
C HIS A 537 19.49 7.56 18.38
N GLU A 538 20.72 7.47 17.86
CA GLU A 538 21.33 8.56 17.08
C GLU A 538 20.72 8.72 15.70
N LYS A 539 20.11 7.64 15.14
CA LYS A 539 19.29 7.73 13.92
C LYS A 539 18.09 8.65 14.15
N LEU A 540 17.44 8.54 15.31
CA LEU A 540 16.34 9.40 15.71
C LEU A 540 16.77 10.86 15.82
N GLU A 541 17.89 11.13 16.50
CA GLU A 541 18.43 12.49 16.67
C GLU A 541 18.73 13.18 15.33
N MET A 542 19.22 12.42 14.34
CA MET A 542 19.47 12.95 12.99
C MET A 542 18.16 13.36 12.30
N VAL A 543 17.10 12.56 12.42
CA VAL A 543 15.79 12.90 11.86
C VAL A 543 15.24 14.17 12.51
N ASP A 544 15.35 14.28 13.83
CA ASP A 544 14.89 15.46 14.59
C ASP A 544 15.72 16.70 14.24
N ALA A 545 17.02 16.57 14.03
CA ALA A 545 17.88 17.67 13.61
C ALA A 545 17.50 18.20 12.21
N LEU A 546 17.20 17.32 11.25
CA LEU A 546 16.72 17.71 9.93
C LEU A 546 15.35 18.41 10.00
N LYS A 547 14.44 17.93 10.85
CA LYS A 547 13.14 18.57 11.07
C LYS A 547 13.29 19.94 11.74
N ALA A 548 14.18 20.06 12.73
CA ALA A 548 14.51 21.34 13.36
C ALA A 548 15.13 22.35 12.39
N ALA A 549 15.87 21.88 11.37
CA ALA A 549 16.37 22.69 10.26
C ALA A 549 15.28 23.09 9.25
N GLY A 550 14.03 22.70 9.46
CA GLY A 550 12.88 23.07 8.61
C GLY A 550 12.60 22.10 7.47
N HIS A 551 13.29 20.96 7.41
CA HIS A 551 13.01 19.94 6.40
C HIS A 551 11.75 19.14 6.71
N ARG A 552 11.09 18.68 5.64
CA ARG A 552 10.10 17.59 5.68
C ARG A 552 10.81 16.31 5.35
N VAL A 553 10.86 15.41 6.32
CA VAL A 553 11.75 14.25 6.30
C VAL A 553 10.99 12.96 6.04
N ALA A 554 11.42 12.20 5.02
CA ALA A 554 11.08 10.79 4.92
C ALA A 554 12.21 9.94 5.50
N VAL A 555 11.84 8.85 6.17
CA VAL A 555 12.79 7.84 6.67
C VAL A 555 12.48 6.53 5.98
N ILE A 556 13.53 5.87 5.44
CA ILE A 556 13.43 4.61 4.70
C ILE A 556 14.32 3.58 5.38
N GLY A 557 13.75 2.45 5.76
CA GLY A 557 14.44 1.38 6.48
C GLY A 557 13.76 0.03 6.27
N ASP A 558 14.28 -1.01 6.95
CA ASP A 558 13.73 -2.37 6.93
C ASP A 558 12.53 -2.56 7.90
N GLY A 559 12.28 -1.60 8.78
CA GLY A 559 11.19 -1.62 9.75
C GLY A 559 11.44 -2.42 11.01
N VAL A 560 12.54 -3.15 11.10
CA VAL A 560 12.87 -4.00 12.26
C VAL A 560 13.82 -3.28 13.20
N ASN A 561 14.94 -2.81 12.68
CA ASN A 561 15.98 -2.14 13.46
C ASN A 561 15.77 -0.63 13.56
N ASP A 562 15.02 -0.06 12.62
CA ASP A 562 14.87 1.39 12.44
C ASP A 562 13.51 1.92 12.92
N ALA A 563 12.71 1.10 13.60
CA ALA A 563 11.36 1.48 14.03
C ALA A 563 11.29 2.84 14.77
N PRO A 564 12.21 3.22 15.68
CA PRO A 564 12.20 4.54 16.32
C PRO A 564 12.45 5.69 15.32
N ALA A 565 13.40 5.53 14.39
CA ALA A 565 13.71 6.53 13.37
C ALA A 565 12.57 6.66 12.35
N LEU A 566 11.96 5.54 11.95
CA LEU A 566 10.79 5.51 11.09
C LEU A 566 9.63 6.28 11.72
N ALA A 567 9.37 6.06 13.00
CA ALA A 567 8.28 6.75 13.73
C ALA A 567 8.48 8.28 13.82
N ALA A 568 9.72 8.76 13.78
CA ALA A 568 10.05 10.18 13.84
C ALA A 568 9.87 10.92 12.52
N GLY A 569 9.90 10.24 11.37
CA GLY A 569 9.73 10.84 10.05
C GLY A 569 8.33 11.46 9.83
N ASP A 570 8.23 12.51 8.98
CA ASP A 570 6.92 12.98 8.49
C ASP A 570 6.26 11.92 7.59
N VAL A 571 7.07 11.14 6.90
CA VAL A 571 6.71 9.93 6.13
C VAL A 571 7.72 8.85 6.47
N SER A 572 7.25 7.65 6.77
CA SER A 572 8.10 6.48 6.98
C SER A 572 7.81 5.40 5.95
N ILE A 573 8.85 4.82 5.37
CA ILE A 573 8.76 3.82 4.30
C ILE A 573 9.53 2.58 4.75
N ALA A 574 8.82 1.46 4.91
CA ALA A 574 9.44 0.16 5.17
C ALA A 574 9.65 -0.60 3.86
N MET A 575 10.86 -1.13 3.67
CA MET A 575 11.27 -1.94 2.52
C MET A 575 11.00 -3.42 2.76
N GLY A 576 10.70 -4.19 1.69
CA GLY A 576 10.58 -5.65 1.77
C GLY A 576 9.50 -6.14 2.74
N ALA A 577 8.44 -5.39 2.89
CA ALA A 577 7.41 -5.63 3.90
C ALA A 577 6.58 -6.92 3.66
N ALA A 578 6.70 -7.57 2.51
CA ALA A 578 5.97 -8.81 2.21
C ALA A 578 6.20 -9.93 3.23
N GLY A 579 7.43 -10.06 3.75
CA GLY A 579 7.80 -11.08 4.75
C GLY A 579 7.79 -10.59 6.20
N SER A 580 7.44 -9.34 6.52
CA SER A 580 7.60 -8.76 7.85
C SER A 580 6.39 -7.98 8.34
N ASP A 581 5.67 -8.57 9.31
CA ASP A 581 4.56 -7.90 9.99
C ASP A 581 5.03 -6.64 10.73
N VAL A 582 6.21 -6.69 11.32
CA VAL A 582 6.81 -5.57 12.06
C VAL A 582 7.06 -4.40 11.11
N ALA A 583 7.62 -4.66 9.92
CA ALA A 583 7.84 -3.65 8.90
C ALA A 583 6.52 -3.02 8.44
N ILE A 584 5.50 -3.85 8.18
CA ILE A 584 4.17 -3.35 7.82
C ILE A 584 3.62 -2.45 8.92
N HIS A 585 3.77 -2.76 10.19
CA HIS A 585 3.19 -1.97 11.28
C HIS A 585 3.99 -0.72 11.65
N SER A 586 5.31 -0.72 11.50
CA SER A 586 6.21 0.35 11.94
C SER A 586 6.19 1.60 11.05
N ALA A 587 5.87 1.46 9.75
CA ALA A 587 5.93 2.56 8.78
C ALA A 587 4.55 3.05 8.35
N THR A 588 4.46 4.28 7.85
CA THR A 588 3.24 4.86 7.25
C THR A 588 3.01 4.41 5.81
N ILE A 589 4.06 3.94 5.14
CA ILE A 589 4.05 3.33 3.81
C ILE A 589 4.88 2.06 3.87
N ALA A 590 4.37 0.97 3.29
CA ALA A 590 5.10 -0.28 3.18
C ALA A 590 5.31 -0.64 1.70
N LEU A 591 6.53 -0.92 1.31
CA LEU A 591 6.85 -1.48 0.01
C LEU A 591 6.87 -3.00 0.11
N LEU A 592 5.98 -3.66 -0.61
CA LEU A 592 5.88 -5.13 -0.60
C LEU A 592 7.12 -5.78 -1.22
N ASN A 593 7.68 -5.13 -2.23
CA ASN A 593 8.98 -5.47 -2.80
C ASN A 593 10.08 -4.55 -2.26
N SER A 594 11.31 -4.91 -2.55
CA SER A 594 12.49 -4.15 -2.13
C SER A 594 13.01 -3.22 -3.23
N ASN A 595 12.20 -2.83 -4.21
CA ASN A 595 12.61 -1.97 -5.33
C ASN A 595 12.59 -0.49 -4.95
N LEU A 596 13.76 0.15 -4.93
CA LEU A 596 13.92 1.57 -4.58
C LEU A 596 13.27 2.54 -5.57
N ASP A 597 12.98 2.14 -6.82
CA ASP A 597 12.30 2.96 -7.82
C ASP A 597 10.87 3.30 -7.42
N ARG A 598 10.29 2.57 -6.49
CA ARG A 598 8.97 2.85 -5.93
C ARG A 598 8.94 4.17 -5.13
N ILE A 599 10.08 4.64 -4.63
CA ILE A 599 10.16 5.88 -3.83
C ILE A 599 10.00 7.13 -4.71
N PRO A 600 10.79 7.33 -5.79
CA PRO A 600 10.52 8.41 -6.75
C PRO A 600 9.11 8.36 -7.35
N PHE A 601 8.62 7.15 -7.68
CA PHE A 601 7.24 6.97 -8.17
C PHE A 601 6.20 7.47 -7.16
N LEU A 602 6.33 7.10 -5.89
CA LEU A 602 5.42 7.52 -4.82
C LEU A 602 5.35 9.05 -4.69
N ILE A 603 6.49 9.73 -4.74
CA ILE A 603 6.57 11.19 -4.63
C ILE A 603 5.93 11.85 -5.86
N ASP A 604 6.19 11.32 -7.06
CA ASP A 604 5.57 11.81 -8.30
C ASP A 604 4.05 11.61 -8.29
N LEU A 605 3.59 10.42 -7.91
CA LEU A 605 2.17 10.11 -7.74
C LEU A 605 1.49 11.06 -6.76
N SER A 606 2.12 11.31 -5.61
CA SER A 606 1.63 12.26 -4.60
C SER A 606 1.46 13.67 -5.18
N ARG A 607 2.49 14.17 -5.88
CA ARG A 607 2.47 15.49 -6.52
C ARG A 607 1.38 15.59 -7.59
N LYS A 608 1.25 14.59 -8.44
CA LYS A 608 0.20 14.50 -9.48
C LYS A 608 -1.20 14.45 -8.87
N THR A 609 -1.38 13.68 -7.79
CA THR A 609 -2.65 13.55 -7.10
C THR A 609 -3.14 14.89 -6.56
N ILE A 610 -2.28 15.61 -5.84
CA ILE A 610 -2.64 16.92 -5.30
C ILE A 610 -2.85 17.95 -6.42
N ALA A 611 -2.08 17.87 -7.52
CA ALA A 611 -2.30 18.72 -8.68
C ALA A 611 -3.68 18.48 -9.32
N VAL A 612 -4.11 17.22 -9.47
CA VAL A 612 -5.44 16.85 -9.98
C VAL A 612 -6.54 17.31 -9.05
N ILE A 613 -6.40 17.13 -7.73
CA ILE A 613 -7.36 17.64 -6.74
C ILE A 613 -7.52 19.16 -6.90
N ARG A 614 -6.41 19.91 -6.95
CA ARG A 614 -6.43 21.35 -7.12
C ARG A 614 -7.09 21.77 -8.44
N GLN A 615 -6.78 21.07 -9.56
CA GLN A 615 -7.42 21.30 -10.85
C GLN A 615 -8.94 21.10 -10.74
N ASN A 616 -9.39 19.99 -10.16
CA ASN A 616 -10.81 19.70 -9.98
C ASN A 616 -11.50 20.77 -9.13
N MET A 617 -10.89 21.21 -8.04
CA MET A 617 -11.44 22.26 -7.18
C MET A 617 -11.54 23.60 -7.92
N VAL A 618 -10.52 24.02 -8.67
CA VAL A 618 -10.52 25.29 -9.42
C VAL A 618 -11.55 25.22 -10.54
N ILE A 619 -11.55 24.16 -11.35
CA ILE A 619 -12.50 23.99 -12.45
C ILE A 619 -13.93 23.94 -11.93
N GLY A 620 -14.19 23.14 -10.88
CA GLY A 620 -15.51 23.03 -10.25
C GLY A 620 -15.99 24.36 -9.66
N GLY A 621 -15.11 25.09 -8.97
CA GLY A 621 -15.43 26.41 -8.41
C GLY A 621 -15.77 27.44 -9.48
N LEU A 622 -14.93 27.53 -10.52
CA LEU A 622 -15.17 28.45 -11.65
C LEU A 622 -16.48 28.10 -12.40
N PHE A 623 -16.72 26.78 -12.58
CA PHE A 623 -17.97 26.30 -13.20
C PHE A 623 -19.19 26.77 -12.40
N ILE A 624 -19.20 26.57 -11.09
CA ILE A 624 -20.32 26.98 -10.23
C ILE A 624 -20.51 28.51 -10.33
N ILE A 625 -19.46 29.31 -10.17
CA ILE A 625 -19.57 30.78 -10.23
C ILE A 625 -20.14 31.24 -11.57
N ALA A 626 -19.60 30.74 -12.68
CA ALA A 626 -20.03 31.14 -14.02
C ALA A 626 -21.50 30.76 -14.28
N PHE A 627 -21.90 29.52 -13.98
CA PHE A 627 -23.23 29.06 -14.30
C PHE A 627 -24.30 29.52 -13.30
N VAL A 628 -23.98 29.80 -12.04
CA VAL A 628 -24.88 30.48 -11.09
C VAL A 628 -25.16 31.90 -11.59
N ALA A 629 -24.15 32.62 -12.07
CA ALA A 629 -24.35 33.96 -12.65
C ALA A 629 -25.24 33.92 -13.92
N LEU A 630 -24.99 32.95 -14.84
CA LEU A 630 -25.79 32.75 -16.04
C LEU A 630 -27.24 32.34 -15.73
N ALA A 631 -27.43 31.49 -14.73
CA ALA A 631 -28.78 31.08 -14.25
C ALA A 631 -29.54 32.27 -13.63
N GLY A 632 -28.86 33.07 -12.81
CA GLY A 632 -29.42 34.29 -12.24
C GLY A 632 -29.80 35.35 -13.31
N ALA A 633 -29.00 35.44 -14.37
CA ALA A 633 -29.33 36.27 -15.53
C ALA A 633 -30.46 35.73 -16.43
N GLY A 634 -30.90 34.46 -16.22
CA GLY A 634 -31.98 33.85 -16.96
C GLY A 634 -31.56 33.08 -18.23
N TYR A 635 -30.25 32.90 -18.49
CA TYR A 635 -29.76 32.18 -19.67
C TYR A 635 -29.77 30.66 -19.51
N VAL A 636 -29.97 30.15 -18.30
CA VAL A 636 -29.94 28.70 -17.99
C VAL A 636 -31.29 28.28 -17.44
N SER A 637 -31.92 27.31 -18.10
CA SER A 637 -33.17 26.68 -17.59
C SER A 637 -32.85 25.67 -16.48
N PRO A 638 -33.83 25.30 -15.62
CA PRO A 638 -33.61 24.30 -14.57
C PRO A 638 -33.12 22.94 -15.08
N VAL A 639 -33.65 22.49 -16.23
CA VAL A 639 -33.24 21.21 -16.86
C VAL A 639 -31.78 21.31 -17.36
N MET A 640 -31.44 22.43 -18.01
CA MET A 640 -30.03 22.68 -18.45
C MET A 640 -29.06 22.75 -17.25
N ALA A 641 -29.50 23.38 -16.14
CA ALA A 641 -28.75 23.43 -14.91
C ALA A 641 -28.47 22.02 -14.36
N ALA A 642 -29.44 21.12 -14.34
CA ALA A 642 -29.27 19.75 -13.90
C ALA A 642 -28.36 18.95 -14.83
N LEU A 643 -28.47 19.11 -16.14
CA LEU A 643 -27.58 18.48 -17.10
C LEU A 643 -26.13 18.94 -16.93
N LEU A 644 -25.90 20.25 -16.83
CA LEU A 644 -24.59 20.86 -16.61
C LEU A 644 -23.97 20.37 -15.30
N HIS A 645 -24.78 20.21 -14.25
CA HIS A 645 -24.34 19.65 -12.99
C HIS A 645 -23.78 18.22 -13.15
N VAL A 646 -24.48 17.33 -13.87
CA VAL A 646 -24.00 15.96 -14.17
C VAL A 646 -22.67 16.01 -14.96
N VAL A 647 -22.60 16.88 -15.98
CA VAL A 647 -21.38 17.04 -16.80
C VAL A 647 -20.18 17.49 -15.94
N SER A 648 -20.40 18.41 -15.00
CA SER A 648 -19.33 18.87 -14.10
C SER A 648 -18.82 17.75 -13.20
N GLY A 649 -19.68 16.92 -12.66
CA GLY A 649 -19.33 15.73 -11.86
C GLY A 649 -18.53 14.71 -12.68
N LEU A 650 -18.98 14.39 -13.88
CA LEU A 650 -18.28 13.50 -14.80
C LEU A 650 -16.88 14.03 -15.16
N ALA A 651 -16.74 15.33 -15.41
CA ALA A 651 -15.43 15.94 -15.71
C ALA A 651 -14.42 15.72 -14.56
N VAL A 652 -14.85 15.89 -13.32
CA VAL A 652 -14.02 15.63 -12.12
C VAL A 652 -13.61 14.14 -12.04
N VAL A 653 -14.56 13.23 -12.27
CA VAL A 653 -14.31 11.79 -12.25
C VAL A 653 -13.28 11.40 -13.32
N PHE A 654 -13.51 11.83 -14.58
CA PHE A 654 -12.57 11.50 -15.67
C PHE A 654 -11.18 12.13 -15.47
N ASN A 655 -11.10 13.35 -14.95
CA ASN A 655 -9.82 13.96 -14.64
C ASN A 655 -9.07 13.18 -13.54
N SER A 656 -9.78 12.69 -12.52
CA SER A 656 -9.22 11.87 -11.44
C SER A 656 -8.80 10.48 -11.94
N ALA A 657 -9.56 9.87 -12.86
CA ALA A 657 -9.27 8.55 -13.42
C ALA A 657 -7.91 8.46 -14.14
N ARG A 658 -7.34 9.61 -14.59
CA ARG A 658 -6.00 9.64 -15.19
C ARG A 658 -4.92 9.12 -14.23
N LEU A 659 -5.13 9.25 -12.91
CA LEU A 659 -4.17 8.80 -11.90
C LEU A 659 -4.03 7.28 -11.87
N VAL A 660 -5.07 6.54 -12.26
CA VAL A 660 -5.02 5.07 -12.32
C VAL A 660 -3.90 4.58 -13.25
N ARG A 661 -3.59 5.33 -14.32
CA ARG A 661 -2.53 4.98 -15.27
C ARG A 661 -1.11 5.37 -14.81
N CYS A 662 -0.98 6.03 -13.65
CA CYS A 662 0.34 6.35 -13.12
C CYS A 662 1.09 5.04 -12.80
N GLY A 663 2.34 4.95 -13.27
CA GLY A 663 3.19 3.77 -13.05
C GLY A 663 3.15 2.70 -14.13
N GLU A 664 2.25 2.74 -15.14
CA GLU A 664 2.22 1.78 -16.25
C GLU A 664 3.57 1.66 -16.99
N GLN A 665 4.32 2.75 -17.08
CA GLN A 665 5.65 2.75 -17.70
C GLN A 665 6.67 1.97 -16.89
N LEU A 666 6.57 2.00 -15.56
CA LEU A 666 7.44 1.20 -14.67
C LEU A 666 7.12 -0.28 -14.80
N GLU A 667 5.84 -0.65 -14.81
CA GLU A 667 5.41 -2.05 -15.02
C GLU A 667 5.90 -2.57 -16.37
N GLN A 668 5.79 -1.78 -17.44
CA GLN A 668 6.23 -2.16 -18.78
C GLN A 668 7.77 -2.29 -18.86
N ALA A 669 8.51 -1.39 -18.20
CA ALA A 669 9.97 -1.46 -18.16
C ALA A 669 10.45 -2.72 -17.41
N GLU A 670 9.81 -3.06 -16.29
CA GLU A 670 10.11 -4.27 -15.54
C GLU A 670 9.76 -5.55 -16.30
N ALA A 671 8.60 -5.57 -16.97
CA ALA A 671 8.20 -6.69 -17.81
C ALA A 671 9.16 -6.90 -18.99
N ALA A 672 9.64 -5.82 -19.60
CA ALA A 672 10.62 -5.88 -20.69
C ALA A 672 12.00 -6.38 -20.18
N ALA A 673 12.44 -5.92 -19.01
CA ALA A 673 13.67 -6.40 -18.39
C ALA A 673 13.58 -7.89 -18.02
N ALA A 674 12.44 -8.35 -17.51
CA ALA A 674 12.19 -9.76 -17.20
C ALA A 674 12.25 -10.65 -18.47
N GLN A 675 11.71 -10.20 -19.60
CA GLN A 675 11.78 -10.92 -20.89
C GLN A 675 13.19 -11.00 -21.48
N GLN A 676 14.08 -10.07 -21.15
CA GLN A 676 15.48 -10.09 -21.60
C GLN A 676 16.37 -10.97 -20.73
N ALA A 677 15.97 -11.23 -19.48
CA ALA A 677 16.72 -12.02 -18.52
C ALA A 677 16.37 -13.54 -18.57
N GLY A 678 15.24 -13.95 -19.14
CA GLY A 678 14.82 -15.33 -19.36
C GLY A 678 15.11 -15.81 -20.77
#